data_d308380f1f7497f31f7d0cb84c33f52a
#
_entry.id   d308380f1f7497f31f7d0cb84c33f52a
#
_cell.length_a   1.000
_cell.length_b   1.000
_cell.length_c   1.000
_cell.angle_alpha   90.00
_cell.angle_beta   90.00
_cell.angle_gamma   90.00
#
_symmetry.space_group_name_H-M   'P 1'
#
loop_
_entity.id
_entity.type
_entity.pdbx_description
1 polymer ?
#
loop_
_entity_poly.entity_id
_entity_poly.type
_entity_poly.pdbx_seq_one_letter_code
_entity_poly.pdbx_strand_id
1 'polypeptide(L)'
;MKLSQIFIGVSLGLVALSSSAELQDKNNNKKDIEVIKIKGSYFNNYQVDNASGAMRANVSLLETAQAVTVIPETIIDEQLATTLGEVLNNDASLSPGSKQRNREVFSSRGFELSSSTGYLRDGHQHWSHYQQPIETLSRVEVIKGPSSILYGQSAPGGLINMVTKQPTSTSLLEVSADTDQNGSTRFMLDAGGEIMADTNYRAVLVKQDVNFDREYQNGEKRERDRFLGSLIVEHQVSDNFIVNAYYDRTNDKAGLDTGAWLNADGDVISNEHTINDFSWAFTDITVENKGLKLTYFVNPEWQVKVGYNEQDFERQRFESSPKMPSNYQQGDSYSSNPYDRHDDWKFKTAFIDINGEVSFGGVEHNILIGANSLDYYYGQLRTSADSISYTPGQTEPMRPNVSYKTDTSLSTTEYDYYGIYFQDLMSFNERWQVAIGGRYDKQNKENADNESLLPKVGVLYHPAENSTIYVNYSEGFEPQAREHIDDVRDRNDGMKIDATTSKQIEIGAKWQVSNRLLLNAAIFDIEKSGTLISERLLDDPLFDTVTTQAGLQKHKGVELSAQGAITDKWFVITSVMYLDANYEEDAKYQGNTPVDAPEWSASLWSRYELTEQLALNAGIFYQGERFADNDNTVSKDSYSRVDVGATYQTRIMGKKVDLRLNVENLFDADYLAGGGINNVTIGDGATARFEVKTSF
;
A
#
# COMPACT_ATOMS: atom_id res chain seq x y z
N MET A 1 0.50 -14.40 -32.99
CA MET A 1 0.18 -13.49 -34.13
C MET A 1 1.35 -12.52 -34.31
N LYS A 2 1.91 -12.38 -35.51
CA LYS A 2 3.28 -11.93 -35.79
C LYS A 2 3.58 -10.51 -35.28
N LEU A 3 4.65 -10.37 -34.51
CA LEU A 3 5.27 -9.10 -34.00
C LEU A 3 5.54 -8.02 -35.07
N SER A 4 5.46 -8.34 -36.35
CA SER A 4 5.76 -7.43 -37.46
C SER A 4 4.68 -6.39 -37.78
N GLN A 5 3.49 -6.51 -37.23
CA GLN A 5 2.38 -5.56 -37.53
C GLN A 5 2.18 -4.48 -36.47
N ILE A 6 2.77 -4.65 -35.27
CA ILE A 6 2.70 -3.63 -34.19
C ILE A 6 3.79 -2.58 -34.36
N PHE A 7 4.93 -2.94 -34.95
CA PHE A 7 6.05 -2.00 -35.16
C PHE A 7 5.80 -0.96 -36.26
N ILE A 8 4.88 -1.23 -37.19
CA ILE A 8 4.57 -0.30 -38.30
C ILE A 8 3.55 0.77 -37.90
N GLY A 9 2.72 0.51 -36.88
CA GLY A 9 1.74 1.49 -36.37
C GLY A 9 2.35 2.60 -35.50
N VAL A 10 3.44 2.30 -34.80
CA VAL A 10 4.11 3.26 -33.90
C VAL A 10 5.08 4.17 -34.66
N SER A 11 5.65 3.70 -35.76
CA SER A 11 6.59 4.49 -36.56
C SER A 11 5.94 5.54 -37.45
N LEU A 12 4.64 5.48 -37.73
CA LEU A 12 3.92 6.45 -38.56
C LEU A 12 3.23 7.58 -37.75
N GLY A 13 3.07 7.42 -36.43
CA GLY A 13 2.54 8.46 -35.54
C GLY A 13 3.59 9.47 -35.05
N LEU A 14 4.87 9.12 -35.09
CA LEU A 14 5.99 9.89 -34.55
C LEU A 14 6.58 10.95 -35.52
N VAL A 15 6.16 10.97 -36.78
CA VAL A 15 6.71 11.90 -37.79
C VAL A 15 5.94 13.22 -37.88
N ALA A 16 4.78 13.34 -37.22
CA ALA A 16 3.90 14.51 -37.37
C ALA A 16 4.02 15.60 -36.27
N LEU A 17 4.93 15.44 -35.28
CA LEU A 17 5.06 16.39 -34.15
C LEU A 17 6.38 17.16 -34.09
N SER A 18 7.11 17.29 -35.21
CA SER A 18 8.25 18.20 -35.28
C SER A 18 7.88 19.54 -35.91
N SER A 19 7.10 20.35 -35.21
CA SER A 19 7.04 21.78 -35.47
C SER A 19 7.64 22.54 -34.29
N SER A 20 8.86 23.05 -34.51
CA SER A 20 9.60 23.94 -33.64
C SER A 20 8.81 25.23 -33.38
N ALA A 21 8.46 25.51 -32.13
CA ALA A 21 8.10 26.83 -31.68
C ALA A 21 9.25 27.38 -30.84
N GLU A 22 9.98 28.35 -31.42
CA GLU A 22 10.83 29.29 -30.69
C GLU A 22 9.94 30.19 -29.83
N LEU A 23 10.01 30.05 -28.50
CA LEU A 23 9.32 30.92 -27.57
C LEU A 23 10.22 32.12 -27.21
N GLN A 24 9.83 33.29 -27.65
CA GLN A 24 10.34 34.57 -27.15
C GLN A 24 9.96 34.77 -25.69
N ASP A 25 10.97 35.04 -24.90
CA ASP A 25 10.90 35.45 -23.49
C ASP A 25 10.09 36.76 -23.35
N LYS A 26 8.91 36.68 -22.72
CA LYS A 26 8.16 37.84 -22.24
C LYS A 26 8.16 37.87 -20.72
N ASN A 27 9.04 38.70 -20.19
CA ASN A 27 9.03 39.15 -18.80
C ASN A 27 7.62 39.61 -18.38
N ASN A 28 6.97 38.86 -17.51
CA ASN A 28 5.83 39.35 -16.76
C ASN A 28 5.95 38.92 -15.30
N ASN A 29 6.04 39.89 -14.40
CA ASN A 29 5.99 39.75 -12.96
C ASN A 29 4.66 39.09 -12.54
N LYS A 30 4.63 37.76 -12.51
CA LYS A 30 3.63 37.00 -11.74
C LYS A 30 4.25 36.71 -10.37
N LYS A 31 3.57 37.06 -9.29
CA LYS A 31 3.90 36.64 -7.94
C LYS A 31 3.90 35.11 -7.93
N ASP A 32 5.03 34.53 -7.62
CA ASP A 32 5.23 33.09 -7.58
C ASP A 32 4.29 32.47 -6.52
N ILE A 33 3.23 31.83 -6.98
CA ILE A 33 2.61 30.74 -6.22
C ILE A 33 3.66 29.64 -6.27
N GLU A 34 4.12 29.19 -5.13
CA GLU A 34 5.16 28.17 -5.01
C GLU A 34 4.64 26.84 -5.58
N VAL A 35 4.73 26.71 -6.90
CA VAL A 35 4.59 25.45 -7.58
C VAL A 35 5.86 24.66 -7.26
N ILE A 36 5.75 23.63 -6.45
CA ILE A 36 6.84 22.67 -6.21
C ILE A 36 7.22 22.09 -7.57
N LYS A 37 8.21 22.69 -8.23
CA LYS A 37 8.81 22.14 -9.43
C LYS A 37 9.69 20.97 -9.01
N ILE A 38 9.14 19.77 -9.00
CA ILE A 38 9.96 18.56 -8.96
C ILE A 38 10.66 18.49 -10.33
N LYS A 39 11.86 19.05 -10.44
CA LYS A 39 12.74 18.76 -11.56
C LYS A 39 13.20 17.33 -11.40
N GLY A 40 12.62 16.40 -12.14
CA GLY A 40 13.12 15.04 -12.25
C GLY A 40 14.53 15.04 -12.84
N SER A 41 15.55 15.04 -12.00
CA SER A 41 16.90 14.63 -12.35
C SER A 41 17.07 13.19 -11.87
N TYR A 42 17.61 12.33 -12.70
CA TYR A 42 17.75 10.90 -12.44
C TYR A 42 18.52 10.56 -11.17
N PHE A 43 19.43 11.42 -10.76
CA PHE A 43 20.19 11.28 -9.52
C PHE A 43 19.69 12.26 -8.47
N ASN A 44 18.37 12.33 -8.29
CA ASN A 44 17.80 13.12 -7.21
C ASN A 44 18.11 12.51 -5.85
N ASN A 45 18.08 13.36 -4.83
CA ASN A 45 18.13 12.94 -3.44
C ASN A 45 16.95 11.99 -3.14
N TYR A 46 17.17 11.05 -2.24
CA TYR A 46 16.10 10.19 -1.72
C TYR A 46 15.22 10.89 -0.69
N GLN A 47 15.70 12.00 -0.11
CA GLN A 47 14.95 12.76 0.87
C GLN A 47 13.76 13.47 0.22
N VAL A 48 12.61 13.42 0.89
CA VAL A 48 11.42 14.20 0.63
C VAL A 48 11.10 15.00 1.89
N ASP A 49 10.88 16.31 1.75
CA ASP A 49 10.73 17.20 2.90
C ASP A 49 9.34 17.13 3.54
N ASN A 50 8.31 16.76 2.79
CA ASN A 50 6.92 16.81 3.21
C ASN A 50 6.19 15.48 2.91
N ALA A 51 5.29 15.10 3.81
CA ALA A 51 4.34 14.02 3.59
C ALA A 51 2.90 14.55 3.65
N SER A 52 2.22 14.57 2.52
CA SER A 52 0.86 15.11 2.41
C SER A 52 -0.17 14.32 3.22
N GLY A 53 0.06 13.03 3.42
CA GLY A 53 -0.82 12.15 4.17
C GLY A 53 -0.73 12.29 5.69
N ALA A 54 0.37 12.80 6.23
CA ALA A 54 0.56 12.85 7.69
C ALA A 54 -0.27 13.92 8.40
N MET A 55 -0.49 15.08 7.74
CA MET A 55 -1.16 16.25 8.33
C MET A 55 -2.27 16.82 7.44
N ARG A 56 -2.46 16.31 6.21
CA ARG A 56 -3.34 16.88 5.16
C ARG A 56 -3.08 18.36 4.86
N ALA A 57 -1.91 18.83 5.26
CA ALA A 57 -1.40 20.18 5.06
C ALA A 57 0.04 20.09 4.53
N ASN A 58 0.55 21.17 3.97
CA ASN A 58 1.94 21.24 3.54
C ASN A 58 2.85 21.55 4.71
N VAL A 59 2.99 20.57 5.62
CA VAL A 59 3.83 20.67 6.82
C VAL A 59 5.06 19.81 6.64
N SER A 60 6.20 20.34 7.08
CA SER A 60 7.49 19.65 7.04
C SER A 60 7.46 18.36 7.87
N LEU A 61 8.22 17.35 7.45
CA LEU A 61 8.43 16.13 8.25
C LEU A 61 8.99 16.45 9.64
N LEU A 62 9.79 17.50 9.79
CA LEU A 62 10.30 17.96 11.09
C LEU A 62 9.19 18.48 12.02
N GLU A 63 8.12 19.06 11.46
CA GLU A 63 6.98 19.60 12.20
C GLU A 63 5.83 18.59 12.35
N THR A 64 6.05 17.36 11.95
CA THR A 64 5.07 16.28 12.07
C THR A 64 5.33 15.46 13.33
N ALA A 65 4.43 15.50 14.31
CA ALA A 65 4.55 14.74 15.57
C ALA A 65 4.16 13.25 15.38
N GLN A 66 4.76 12.59 14.40
CA GLN A 66 4.48 11.18 14.04
C GLN A 66 5.62 10.63 13.20
N ALA A 67 5.91 9.33 13.33
CA ALA A 67 6.84 8.65 12.45
C ALA A 67 6.22 8.46 11.06
N VAL A 68 6.95 8.88 10.02
CA VAL A 68 6.54 8.77 8.62
C VAL A 68 7.76 8.42 7.77
N THR A 69 7.61 7.47 6.87
CA THR A 69 8.59 7.17 5.83
C THR A 69 8.01 7.54 4.46
N VAL A 70 8.80 8.21 3.63
CA VAL A 70 8.39 8.58 2.27
C VAL A 70 9.32 7.90 1.27
N ILE A 71 8.79 7.02 0.43
CA ILE A 71 9.55 6.29 -0.59
C ILE A 71 9.28 6.96 -1.94
N PRO A 72 10.24 7.71 -2.51
CA PRO A 72 10.04 8.47 -3.74
C PRO A 72 10.11 7.57 -4.98
N GLU A 73 9.54 8.06 -6.10
CA GLU A 73 9.57 7.43 -7.42
C GLU A 73 11.00 7.01 -7.84
N THR A 74 12.01 7.78 -7.47
CA THR A 74 13.42 7.49 -7.78
C THR A 74 13.84 6.10 -7.28
N ILE A 75 13.42 5.70 -6.08
CA ILE A 75 13.73 4.38 -5.51
C ILE A 75 12.92 3.30 -6.23
N ILE A 76 11.63 3.55 -6.51
CA ILE A 76 10.75 2.65 -7.26
C ILE A 76 11.36 2.33 -8.63
N ASP A 77 11.83 3.37 -9.32
CA ASP A 77 12.48 3.27 -10.63
C ASP A 77 13.82 2.52 -10.58
N GLU A 78 14.66 2.79 -9.58
CA GLU A 78 15.99 2.17 -9.45
C GLU A 78 15.88 0.68 -9.12
N GLN A 79 14.91 0.30 -8.33
CA GLN A 79 14.61 -1.10 -8.00
C GLN A 79 13.91 -1.84 -9.13
N LEU A 80 13.44 -1.13 -10.18
CA LEU A 80 12.57 -1.67 -11.23
C LEU A 80 11.33 -2.35 -10.64
N ALA A 81 10.81 -1.81 -9.53
CA ALA A 81 9.70 -2.39 -8.82
C ALA A 81 8.46 -2.54 -9.71
N THR A 82 7.71 -3.62 -9.51
CA THR A 82 6.49 -3.94 -10.25
C THR A 82 5.29 -4.15 -9.35
N THR A 83 5.52 -4.23 -8.05
CA THR A 83 4.48 -4.43 -7.03
C THR A 83 4.66 -3.44 -5.88
N LEU A 84 3.57 -3.19 -5.15
CA LEU A 84 3.62 -2.34 -3.95
C LEU A 84 4.51 -2.98 -2.87
N GLY A 85 4.52 -4.31 -2.76
CA GLY A 85 5.36 -5.04 -1.80
C GLY A 85 6.85 -4.81 -2.00
N GLU A 86 7.32 -4.77 -3.26
CA GLU A 86 8.72 -4.44 -3.55
C GLU A 86 9.07 -3.02 -3.08
N VAL A 87 8.17 -2.04 -3.26
CA VAL A 87 8.35 -0.68 -2.77
C VAL A 87 8.38 -0.63 -1.24
N LEU A 88 7.46 -1.33 -0.58
CA LEU A 88 7.30 -1.32 0.88
C LEU A 88 8.44 -2.03 1.63
N ASN A 89 9.21 -2.90 0.98
CA ASN A 89 10.42 -3.50 1.55
C ASN A 89 11.45 -2.46 2.01
N ASN A 90 11.37 -1.21 1.55
CA ASN A 90 12.25 -0.12 1.97
C ASN A 90 11.93 0.42 3.38
N ASP A 91 10.89 -0.07 4.05
CA ASP A 91 10.57 0.29 5.44
C ASP A 91 10.48 -0.96 6.33
N ALA A 92 11.38 -1.07 7.30
CA ALA A 92 11.45 -2.21 8.23
C ALA A 92 10.22 -2.35 9.15
N SER A 93 9.38 -1.33 9.30
CA SER A 93 8.14 -1.43 10.07
C SER A 93 7.03 -2.21 9.35
N LEU A 94 7.25 -2.52 8.07
CA LEU A 94 6.32 -3.28 7.24
C LEU A 94 6.82 -4.72 7.07
N SER A 95 5.90 -5.65 7.21
CA SER A 95 6.14 -7.08 6.96
C SER A 95 5.21 -7.56 5.86
N PRO A 96 5.71 -8.33 4.88
CA PRO A 96 4.85 -8.96 3.89
C PRO A 96 4.01 -10.05 4.56
N GLY A 97 2.72 -10.09 4.22
CA GLY A 97 1.83 -11.20 4.49
C GLY A 97 1.68 -12.11 3.27
N SER A 98 0.52 -12.74 3.11
CA SER A 98 0.28 -13.61 1.97
C SER A 98 0.11 -12.86 0.65
N LYS A 99 0.70 -13.40 -0.44
CA LYS A 99 0.45 -12.97 -1.83
C LYS A 99 -0.55 -13.92 -2.50
N GLN A 100 -1.77 -13.97 -2.01
CA GLN A 100 -2.78 -14.88 -2.56
C GLN A 100 -3.68 -14.17 -3.58
N ARG A 101 -4.14 -14.94 -4.56
CA ARG A 101 -5.25 -14.50 -5.42
C ARG A 101 -5.01 -13.18 -6.13
N ASN A 102 -3.76 -12.96 -6.54
CA ASN A 102 -3.32 -11.74 -7.22
C ASN A 102 -3.57 -10.46 -6.41
N ARG A 103 -3.33 -10.53 -5.09
CA ARG A 103 -3.32 -9.39 -4.16
C ARG A 103 -2.17 -9.50 -3.18
N GLU A 104 -1.79 -8.41 -2.59
CA GLU A 104 -0.78 -8.35 -1.54
C GLU A 104 -1.42 -7.95 -0.21
N VAL A 105 -0.93 -8.51 0.88
CA VAL A 105 -1.31 -8.17 2.26
C VAL A 105 -0.05 -7.75 2.99
N PHE A 106 -0.14 -6.75 3.84
CA PHE A 106 0.98 -6.25 4.62
C PHE A 106 0.57 -6.07 6.07
N SER A 107 1.54 -6.17 6.97
CA SER A 107 1.41 -5.74 8.36
C SER A 107 2.31 -4.54 8.61
N SER A 108 1.86 -3.60 9.41
CA SER A 108 2.64 -2.46 9.89
C SER A 108 2.75 -2.53 11.39
N ARG A 109 3.98 -2.47 11.93
CA ARG A 109 4.24 -2.65 13.38
C ARG A 109 3.56 -3.90 13.94
N GLY A 110 3.50 -4.99 13.14
CA GLY A 110 2.86 -6.27 13.49
C GLY A 110 1.33 -6.31 13.36
N PHE A 111 0.64 -5.22 13.04
CA PHE A 111 -0.80 -5.22 12.78
C PHE A 111 -1.09 -5.33 11.28
N GLU A 112 -1.94 -6.27 10.89
CA GLU A 112 -2.36 -6.41 9.48
C GLU A 112 -3.09 -5.15 9.00
N LEU A 113 -2.77 -4.70 7.79
CA LEU A 113 -3.42 -3.60 7.10
C LEU A 113 -4.61 -4.13 6.29
N SER A 114 -5.82 -3.87 6.77
CA SER A 114 -7.03 -4.23 6.05
C SER A 114 -7.12 -3.49 4.71
N SER A 115 -7.61 -4.17 3.67
CA SER A 115 -7.81 -3.57 2.34
C SER A 115 -8.74 -2.35 2.33
N SER A 116 -9.62 -2.20 3.34
CA SER A 116 -10.59 -1.10 3.45
C SER A 116 -10.10 0.06 4.30
N THR A 117 -9.19 -0.19 5.26
CA THR A 117 -8.83 0.80 6.28
C THR A 117 -7.34 1.09 6.36
N GLY A 118 -6.50 0.34 5.64
CA GLY A 118 -5.04 0.45 5.67
C GLY A 118 -4.44 1.26 4.52
N TYR A 119 -5.24 1.73 3.55
CA TYR A 119 -4.71 2.32 2.32
C TYR A 119 -5.41 3.62 1.96
N LEU A 120 -4.60 4.55 1.47
CA LEU A 120 -5.04 5.83 0.92
C LEU A 120 -4.49 6.00 -0.50
N ARG A 121 -5.21 6.77 -1.32
CA ARG A 121 -4.73 7.32 -2.57
C ARG A 121 -4.94 8.84 -2.55
N ASP A 122 -3.86 9.59 -2.71
CA ASP A 122 -3.87 11.07 -2.63
C ASP A 122 -4.58 11.61 -1.37
N GLY A 123 -4.42 10.91 -0.23
CA GLY A 123 -5.04 11.26 1.04
C GLY A 123 -6.51 10.89 1.18
N HIS A 124 -7.05 10.03 0.31
CA HIS A 124 -8.42 9.51 0.40
C HIS A 124 -8.41 8.02 0.65
N GLN A 125 -9.37 7.53 1.44
CA GLN A 125 -9.56 6.09 1.61
C GLN A 125 -9.68 5.40 0.25
N HIS A 126 -8.97 4.28 0.09
CA HIS A 126 -8.87 3.53 -1.14
C HIS A 126 -8.96 2.04 -0.86
N TRP A 127 -9.81 1.33 -1.60
CA TRP A 127 -9.94 -0.11 -1.49
C TRP A 127 -8.77 -0.82 -2.17
N SER A 128 -7.90 -1.47 -1.38
CA SER A 128 -6.68 -2.12 -1.86
C SER A 128 -6.80 -3.66 -1.86
N HIS A 129 -7.73 -4.21 -2.64
CA HIS A 129 -7.92 -5.66 -2.73
C HIS A 129 -7.41 -6.26 -4.05
N TYR A 130 -6.44 -5.61 -4.67
CA TYR A 130 -5.78 -5.97 -5.91
C TYR A 130 -4.34 -5.47 -5.88
N GLN A 131 -3.52 -5.88 -6.87
CA GLN A 131 -2.16 -5.33 -6.98
C GLN A 131 -2.20 -3.88 -7.46
N GLN A 132 -1.65 -2.99 -6.65
CA GLN A 132 -1.70 -1.55 -6.88
C GLN A 132 -0.82 -1.15 -8.07
N PRO A 133 -1.30 -0.24 -8.94
CA PRO A 133 -0.55 0.24 -10.11
C PRO A 133 0.51 1.26 -9.68
N ILE A 134 1.69 0.80 -9.30
CA ILE A 134 2.78 1.66 -8.79
C ILE A 134 3.36 2.60 -9.83
N GLU A 135 3.19 2.33 -11.11
CA GLU A 135 3.69 3.16 -12.23
C GLU A 135 3.02 4.54 -12.28
N THR A 136 1.85 4.68 -11.67
CA THR A 136 1.14 5.96 -11.55
C THR A 136 1.57 6.79 -10.35
N LEU A 137 2.46 6.25 -9.48
CA LEU A 137 2.83 6.86 -8.21
C LEU A 137 4.06 7.75 -8.35
N SER A 138 4.03 8.90 -7.71
CA SER A 138 5.19 9.77 -7.51
C SER A 138 5.96 9.42 -6.23
N ARG A 139 5.26 8.84 -5.25
CA ARG A 139 5.81 8.34 -3.99
C ARG A 139 4.81 7.49 -3.23
N VAL A 140 5.30 6.73 -2.28
CA VAL A 140 4.52 6.02 -1.28
C VAL A 140 4.87 6.58 0.10
N GLU A 141 3.87 6.95 0.89
CA GLU A 141 4.03 7.45 2.25
C GLU A 141 3.53 6.39 3.23
N VAL A 142 4.39 5.95 4.17
CA VAL A 142 4.05 5.05 5.26
C VAL A 142 3.82 5.89 6.51
N ILE A 143 2.58 6.02 6.93
CA ILE A 143 2.15 6.80 8.08
C ILE A 143 1.95 5.83 9.24
N LYS A 144 2.81 5.88 10.26
CA LYS A 144 2.90 4.84 11.29
C LYS A 144 2.01 5.14 12.50
N GLY A 145 1.37 4.09 13.01
CA GLY A 145 0.44 4.18 14.14
C GLY A 145 -0.94 4.70 13.79
N PRO A 146 -1.90 4.69 14.74
CA PRO A 146 -3.29 5.07 14.50
C PRO A 146 -3.42 6.47 13.90
N SER A 147 -4.07 6.57 12.73
CA SER A 147 -4.20 7.80 11.96
C SER A 147 -5.65 8.18 11.68
N SER A 148 -6.55 7.66 12.52
CA SER A 148 -8.00 7.85 12.36
C SER A 148 -8.45 9.31 12.40
N ILE A 149 -7.71 10.19 13.06
CA ILE A 149 -8.10 11.60 13.17
C ILE A 149 -8.31 12.29 11.80
N LEU A 150 -7.52 11.95 10.80
CA LEU A 150 -7.62 12.57 9.48
C LEU A 150 -8.42 11.73 8.48
N TYR A 151 -8.44 10.42 8.68
CA TYR A 151 -8.94 9.47 7.68
C TYR A 151 -10.11 8.62 8.15
N GLY A 152 -10.44 8.66 9.45
CA GLY A 152 -11.48 7.85 10.04
C GLY A 152 -11.02 6.44 10.39
N GLN A 153 -11.69 5.44 9.89
CA GLN A 153 -11.29 4.05 10.12
C GLN A 153 -9.83 3.83 9.70
N SER A 154 -8.98 3.36 10.61
CA SER A 154 -7.57 3.06 10.32
C SER A 154 -7.06 1.88 11.12
N ALA A 155 -6.19 1.08 10.51
CA ALA A 155 -5.49 0.01 11.20
C ALA A 155 -4.59 0.57 12.33
N PRO A 156 -4.41 -0.17 13.45
CA PRO A 156 -3.56 0.27 14.55
C PRO A 156 -2.11 0.54 14.16
N GLY A 157 -1.57 -0.24 13.21
CA GLY A 157 -0.20 -0.10 12.72
C GLY A 157 0.04 1.12 11.82
N GLY A 158 -1.03 1.71 11.25
CA GLY A 158 -0.93 2.88 10.39
C GLY A 158 -1.61 2.75 9.04
N LEU A 159 -1.16 3.58 8.08
CA LEU A 159 -1.72 3.70 6.75
C LEU A 159 -0.62 3.78 5.69
N ILE A 160 -0.89 3.27 4.51
CA ILE A 160 -0.07 3.46 3.30
C ILE A 160 -0.80 4.45 2.39
N ASN A 161 -0.18 5.62 2.15
CA ASN A 161 -0.71 6.62 1.23
C ASN A 161 0.04 6.57 -0.10
N MET A 162 -0.66 6.23 -1.17
CA MET A 162 -0.18 6.18 -2.54
C MET A 162 -0.42 7.53 -3.19
N VAL A 163 0.65 8.29 -3.42
CA VAL A 163 0.55 9.64 -4.02
C VAL A 163 0.81 9.55 -5.52
N THR A 164 -0.16 9.99 -6.31
CA THR A 164 -0.10 9.88 -7.77
C THR A 164 0.80 10.95 -8.40
N LYS A 165 1.30 10.66 -9.61
CA LYS A 165 1.99 11.61 -10.48
C LYS A 165 1.03 12.76 -10.82
N GLN A 166 1.53 13.99 -10.76
CA GLN A 166 0.72 15.18 -11.03
C GLN A 166 0.94 15.69 -12.46
N PRO A 167 -0.03 16.39 -13.05
CA PRO A 167 0.13 17.11 -14.31
C PRO A 167 1.33 18.07 -14.29
N THR A 168 1.99 18.23 -15.41
CA THR A 168 3.18 19.08 -15.55
C THR A 168 2.97 20.14 -16.61
N SER A 169 3.48 21.35 -16.39
CA SER A 169 3.44 22.44 -17.39
C SER A 169 4.56 22.30 -18.44
N THR A 170 5.61 21.52 -18.13
CA THR A 170 6.69 21.24 -19.08
C THR A 170 6.37 19.96 -19.84
N SER A 171 6.66 19.95 -21.14
CA SER A 171 6.50 18.76 -21.96
C SER A 171 7.35 17.60 -21.42
N LEU A 172 6.71 16.49 -21.22
CA LEU A 172 7.30 15.22 -20.78
C LEU A 172 6.82 14.11 -21.70
N LEU A 173 7.76 13.33 -22.20
CA LEU A 173 7.47 12.07 -22.89
C LEU A 173 8.56 11.08 -22.54
N GLU A 174 8.20 10.06 -21.78
CA GLU A 174 9.08 8.96 -21.42
C GLU A 174 8.50 7.65 -21.92
N VAL A 175 9.34 6.81 -22.49
CA VAL A 175 9.00 5.47 -22.94
C VAL A 175 9.99 4.51 -22.34
N SER A 176 9.50 3.46 -21.69
CA SER A 176 10.35 2.39 -21.18
C SER A 176 9.88 1.01 -21.62
N ALA A 177 10.83 0.10 -21.67
CA ALA A 177 10.59 -1.32 -21.85
C ALA A 177 11.53 -2.09 -20.94
N ASP A 178 11.00 -3.01 -20.16
CA ASP A 178 11.78 -3.91 -19.33
C ASP A 178 11.39 -5.37 -19.55
N THR A 179 12.34 -6.25 -19.20
CA THR A 179 12.17 -7.71 -19.27
C THR A 179 12.99 -8.36 -18.17
N ASP A 180 12.59 -9.54 -17.76
CA ASP A 180 13.34 -10.38 -16.82
C ASP A 180 13.79 -11.71 -17.45
N GLN A 181 14.55 -12.48 -16.69
CA GLN A 181 15.04 -13.80 -17.14
C GLN A 181 13.94 -14.83 -17.36
N ASN A 182 12.76 -14.66 -16.77
CA ASN A 182 11.60 -15.54 -16.95
C ASN A 182 10.82 -15.22 -18.22
N GLY A 183 11.22 -14.16 -18.94
CA GLY A 183 10.56 -13.69 -20.14
C GLY A 183 9.35 -12.79 -19.88
N SER A 184 9.18 -12.29 -18.64
CA SER A 184 8.23 -11.22 -18.38
C SER A 184 8.61 -9.97 -19.16
N THR A 185 7.61 -9.18 -19.56
CA THR A 185 7.82 -7.91 -20.27
C THR A 185 6.91 -6.83 -19.75
N ARG A 186 7.42 -5.61 -19.63
CA ARG A 186 6.61 -4.42 -19.33
C ARG A 186 6.98 -3.30 -20.31
N PHE A 187 5.95 -2.69 -20.89
CA PHE A 187 6.06 -1.48 -21.71
C PHE A 187 5.30 -0.37 -21.02
N MET A 188 5.93 0.79 -20.87
CA MET A 188 5.34 1.95 -20.23
C MET A 188 5.55 3.20 -21.09
N LEU A 189 4.51 4.03 -21.15
CA LEU A 189 4.55 5.38 -21.67
C LEU A 189 4.06 6.32 -20.57
N ASP A 190 4.83 7.37 -20.31
CA ASP A 190 4.50 8.43 -19.37
C ASP A 190 4.63 9.77 -20.09
N ALA A 191 3.53 10.47 -20.27
CA ALA A 191 3.45 11.71 -21.02
C ALA A 191 2.76 12.80 -20.20
N GLY A 192 3.25 14.02 -20.33
CA GLY A 192 2.68 15.18 -19.65
C GLY A 192 3.03 16.48 -20.38
N GLY A 193 2.36 17.56 -20.01
CA GLY A 193 2.60 18.86 -20.58
C GLY A 193 1.34 19.73 -20.58
N GLU A 194 1.46 20.89 -21.19
CA GLU A 194 0.35 21.81 -21.40
C GLU A 194 -0.43 21.43 -22.66
N ILE A 195 -1.74 21.22 -22.55
CA ILE A 195 -2.64 20.94 -23.68
C ILE A 195 -3.09 22.27 -24.32
N MET A 196 -3.44 23.25 -23.49
CA MET A 196 -3.82 24.60 -23.85
C MET A 196 -3.49 25.51 -22.66
N ALA A 197 -3.58 26.82 -22.86
CA ALA A 197 -3.30 27.78 -21.79
C ALA A 197 -3.99 27.39 -20.49
N ASP A 198 -3.20 27.34 -19.40
CA ASP A 198 -3.67 27.03 -18.06
C ASP A 198 -4.25 25.60 -17.88
N THR A 199 -3.97 24.69 -18.82
CA THR A 199 -4.44 23.29 -18.76
C THR A 199 -3.29 22.31 -18.96
N ASN A 200 -2.96 21.58 -17.91
CA ASN A 200 -1.89 20.57 -17.88
C ASN A 200 -2.46 19.17 -17.80
N TYR A 201 -1.70 18.20 -18.29
CA TYR A 201 -2.08 16.78 -18.18
C TYR A 201 -0.90 15.91 -17.76
N ARG A 202 -1.24 14.70 -17.27
CA ARG A 202 -0.34 13.56 -17.15
C ARG A 202 -1.08 12.31 -17.59
N ALA A 203 -0.46 11.52 -18.45
CA ALA A 203 -0.99 10.25 -18.94
C ALA A 203 0.03 9.14 -18.75
N VAL A 204 -0.37 8.01 -18.16
CA VAL A 204 0.47 6.83 -18.00
C VAL A 204 -0.24 5.64 -18.64
N LEU A 205 0.45 4.92 -19.53
CA LEU A 205 -0.03 3.68 -20.13
C LEU A 205 0.98 2.57 -19.85
N VAL A 206 0.49 1.41 -19.40
CA VAL A 206 1.32 0.23 -19.13
C VAL A 206 0.68 -1.01 -19.73
N LYS A 207 1.50 -1.81 -20.44
CA LYS A 207 1.19 -3.20 -20.78
C LYS A 207 2.25 -4.09 -20.16
N GLN A 208 1.82 -5.08 -19.38
CA GLN A 208 2.72 -5.98 -18.68
C GLN A 208 2.24 -7.41 -18.83
N ASP A 209 3.17 -8.29 -19.22
CA ASP A 209 3.00 -9.74 -19.22
C ASP A 209 4.04 -10.32 -18.24
N VAL A 210 3.59 -11.08 -17.23
CA VAL A 210 4.45 -11.67 -16.20
C VAL A 210 4.43 -13.17 -16.31
N ASN A 211 5.62 -13.79 -16.37
CA ASN A 211 5.84 -15.21 -16.25
C ASN A 211 6.46 -15.49 -14.87
N PHE A 212 5.75 -16.23 -14.03
CA PHE A 212 6.27 -16.62 -12.72
C PHE A 212 7.17 -17.86 -12.83
N ASP A 213 8.05 -18.05 -11.88
CA ASP A 213 8.93 -19.22 -11.86
C ASP A 213 8.21 -20.50 -11.47
N ARG A 214 7.22 -20.40 -10.59
CA ARG A 214 6.45 -21.55 -10.11
C ARG A 214 5.47 -22.09 -11.17
N GLU A 215 5.35 -23.42 -11.23
CA GLU A 215 4.56 -24.17 -12.20
C GLU A 215 3.37 -24.89 -11.54
N TYR A 216 2.28 -25.06 -12.28
CA TYR A 216 1.19 -25.92 -11.87
C TYR A 216 1.58 -27.41 -11.94
N GLN A 217 0.74 -28.28 -11.37
CA GLN A 217 0.98 -29.73 -11.35
C GLN A 217 1.11 -30.35 -12.75
N ASN A 218 0.60 -29.72 -13.77
CA ASN A 218 0.69 -30.15 -15.18
C ASN A 218 1.95 -29.61 -15.91
N GLY A 219 2.80 -28.83 -15.23
CA GLY A 219 4.01 -28.20 -15.79
C GLY A 219 3.78 -26.89 -16.55
N GLU A 220 2.56 -26.36 -16.53
CA GLU A 220 2.28 -25.03 -17.08
C GLU A 220 2.73 -23.95 -16.08
N LYS A 221 3.38 -22.89 -16.59
CA LYS A 221 3.78 -21.74 -15.76
C LYS A 221 2.57 -20.90 -15.41
N ARG A 222 2.61 -20.30 -14.24
CA ARG A 222 1.66 -19.25 -13.87
C ARG A 222 1.98 -18.00 -14.66
N GLU A 223 0.96 -17.37 -15.23
CA GLU A 223 1.07 -16.15 -16.02
C GLU A 223 0.13 -15.07 -15.49
N ARG A 224 0.49 -13.80 -15.78
CA ARG A 224 -0.33 -12.62 -15.52
C ARG A 224 -0.27 -11.67 -16.71
N ASP A 225 -1.42 -11.20 -17.16
CA ASP A 225 -1.59 -10.17 -18.19
C ASP A 225 -2.22 -8.93 -17.54
N ARG A 226 -1.56 -7.77 -17.67
CA ARG A 226 -2.06 -6.52 -17.11
C ARG A 226 -2.00 -5.38 -18.12
N PHE A 227 -3.06 -4.59 -18.16
CA PHE A 227 -3.12 -3.30 -18.83
C PHE A 227 -3.55 -2.22 -17.86
N LEU A 228 -2.86 -1.08 -17.89
CA LEU A 228 -3.18 0.11 -17.12
C LEU A 228 -3.21 1.31 -18.05
N GLY A 229 -4.26 2.13 -17.93
CA GLY A 229 -4.34 3.47 -18.50
C GLY A 229 -4.75 4.49 -17.45
N SER A 230 -4.00 5.57 -17.31
CA SER A 230 -4.29 6.66 -16.37
C SER A 230 -4.17 8.00 -17.07
N LEU A 231 -5.10 8.91 -16.79
CA LEU A 231 -5.10 10.30 -17.26
C LEU A 231 -5.51 11.22 -16.12
N ILE A 232 -4.72 12.24 -15.88
CA ILE A 232 -5.00 13.32 -14.95
C ILE A 232 -4.92 14.64 -15.71
N VAL A 233 -5.92 15.49 -15.54
CA VAL A 233 -5.97 16.84 -16.14
C VAL A 233 -6.17 17.86 -15.03
N GLU A 234 -5.37 18.91 -15.08
CA GLU A 234 -5.49 20.06 -14.20
C GLU A 234 -5.76 21.30 -15.05
N HIS A 235 -6.76 22.07 -14.66
CA HIS A 235 -7.11 23.34 -15.30
C HIS A 235 -7.17 24.46 -14.25
N GLN A 236 -6.36 25.49 -14.46
CA GLN A 236 -6.40 26.71 -13.66
C GLN A 236 -7.47 27.64 -14.22
N VAL A 237 -8.67 27.61 -13.63
CA VAL A 237 -9.85 28.38 -14.06
C VAL A 237 -9.62 29.88 -13.84
N SER A 238 -8.90 30.25 -12.77
CA SER A 238 -8.50 31.58 -12.42
C SER A 238 -7.26 31.56 -11.52
N ASP A 239 -6.69 32.72 -11.19
CA ASP A 239 -5.51 32.82 -10.32
C ASP A 239 -5.70 32.12 -8.94
N ASN A 240 -6.95 31.97 -8.51
CA ASN A 240 -7.27 31.41 -7.22
C ASN A 240 -8.16 30.14 -7.28
N PHE A 241 -8.41 29.58 -8.47
CA PHE A 241 -9.26 28.40 -8.59
C PHE A 241 -8.69 27.37 -9.55
N ILE A 242 -8.44 26.15 -9.03
CA ILE A 242 -7.88 25.02 -9.78
C ILE A 242 -8.87 23.84 -9.75
N VAL A 243 -9.03 23.18 -10.88
CA VAL A 243 -9.83 21.97 -11.08
C VAL A 243 -8.92 20.84 -11.55
N ASN A 244 -8.91 19.72 -10.80
CA ASN A 244 -8.25 18.49 -11.22
C ASN A 244 -9.32 17.43 -11.47
N ALA A 245 -9.20 16.73 -12.60
CA ALA A 245 -10.01 15.55 -12.89
C ALA A 245 -9.09 14.39 -13.27
N TYR A 246 -9.43 13.17 -12.85
CA TYR A 246 -8.66 11.99 -13.21
C TYR A 246 -9.55 10.81 -13.53
N TYR A 247 -9.03 9.93 -14.36
CA TYR A 247 -9.57 8.61 -14.66
C TYR A 247 -8.43 7.63 -14.86
N ASP A 248 -8.50 6.47 -14.22
CA ASP A 248 -7.64 5.35 -14.55
C ASP A 248 -8.42 4.03 -14.57
N ARG A 249 -7.92 3.11 -15.39
CA ARG A 249 -8.46 1.77 -15.53
C ARG A 249 -7.34 0.75 -15.55
N THR A 250 -7.49 -0.27 -14.72
CA THR A 250 -6.63 -1.46 -14.69
C THR A 250 -7.44 -2.68 -15.08
N ASN A 251 -6.97 -3.44 -16.06
CA ASN A 251 -7.41 -4.80 -16.34
C ASN A 251 -6.27 -5.74 -15.98
N ASP A 252 -6.52 -6.75 -15.15
CA ASP A 252 -5.52 -7.63 -14.59
C ASP A 252 -6.04 -9.06 -14.50
N LYS A 253 -5.46 -9.96 -15.28
CA LYS A 253 -5.81 -11.36 -15.32
C LYS A 253 -4.61 -12.22 -14.97
N ALA A 254 -4.75 -13.07 -13.96
CA ALA A 254 -3.67 -13.93 -13.49
C ALA A 254 -4.16 -15.35 -13.18
N GLY A 255 -3.30 -16.32 -13.41
CA GLY A 255 -3.46 -17.65 -12.84
C GLY A 255 -3.41 -17.59 -11.31
N LEU A 256 -4.14 -18.45 -10.62
CA LEU A 256 -4.17 -18.47 -9.17
C LEU A 256 -3.00 -19.24 -8.57
N ASP A 257 -2.53 -18.72 -7.44
CA ASP A 257 -1.64 -19.38 -6.50
C ASP A 257 -2.14 -19.01 -5.10
N THR A 258 -2.66 -19.99 -4.38
CA THR A 258 -3.15 -19.79 -3.00
C THR A 258 -2.07 -19.96 -1.96
N GLY A 259 -0.83 -20.18 -2.37
CA GLY A 259 0.34 -20.34 -1.51
C GLY A 259 0.69 -21.80 -1.24
N ALA A 260 1.83 -22.00 -0.63
CA ALA A 260 2.32 -23.32 -0.21
C ALA A 260 1.78 -23.68 1.18
N TRP A 261 2.00 -24.95 1.57
CA TRP A 261 1.58 -25.50 2.85
C TRP A 261 2.80 -25.85 3.70
N LEU A 262 2.72 -25.63 5.01
CA LEU A 262 3.76 -25.96 5.98
C LEU A 262 3.38 -27.19 6.82
N ASN A 263 4.39 -27.97 7.20
CA ASN A 263 4.27 -28.99 8.24
C ASN A 263 4.39 -28.36 9.65
N ALA A 264 4.37 -29.19 10.69
CA ALA A 264 4.52 -28.74 12.06
C ALA A 264 5.93 -28.21 12.40
N ASP A 265 6.92 -28.51 11.58
CA ASP A 265 8.31 -28.07 11.75
C ASP A 265 8.59 -26.75 10.98
N GLY A 266 7.59 -26.26 10.23
CA GLY A 266 7.70 -25.03 9.40
C GLY A 266 8.24 -25.25 7.99
N ASP A 267 8.50 -26.51 7.60
CA ASP A 267 8.98 -26.82 6.26
C ASP A 267 7.83 -26.82 5.25
N VAL A 268 8.14 -26.44 4.02
CA VAL A 268 7.21 -26.55 2.90
C VAL A 268 7.00 -28.02 2.53
N ILE A 269 5.78 -28.54 2.70
CA ILE A 269 5.43 -29.92 2.36
C ILE A 269 4.90 -30.11 0.94
N SER A 270 4.50 -29.04 0.27
CA SER A 270 4.34 -29.04 -1.18
C SER A 270 5.71 -28.79 -1.83
N ASN A 271 5.92 -29.28 -3.05
CA ASN A 271 7.13 -28.92 -3.79
C ASN A 271 7.20 -27.37 -3.91
N GLU A 272 8.32 -26.77 -3.52
CA GLU A 272 8.54 -25.32 -3.54
C GLU A 272 8.27 -24.68 -4.91
N HIS A 273 8.61 -25.41 -5.98
CA HIS A 273 8.40 -24.95 -7.35
C HIS A 273 7.00 -25.24 -7.89
N THR A 274 6.15 -25.97 -7.17
CA THR A 274 4.85 -26.42 -7.65
C THR A 274 3.70 -25.72 -6.95
N ILE A 275 2.74 -25.22 -7.73
CA ILE A 275 1.51 -24.60 -7.25
C ILE A 275 0.47 -25.69 -6.96
N ASN A 276 -0.21 -25.60 -5.80
CA ASN A 276 -1.25 -26.55 -5.41
C ASN A 276 -2.61 -26.32 -6.11
N ASP A 277 -2.82 -25.12 -6.64
CA ASP A 277 -3.97 -24.83 -7.50
C ASP A 277 -3.84 -25.53 -8.85
N PHE A 278 -4.93 -25.65 -9.58
CA PHE A 278 -4.94 -26.18 -10.93
C PHE A 278 -4.75 -25.06 -11.98
N SER A 279 -4.15 -25.38 -13.12
CA SER A 279 -3.79 -24.42 -14.17
C SER A 279 -4.98 -23.64 -14.74
N TRP A 280 -6.19 -24.19 -14.65
CA TRP A 280 -7.42 -23.53 -15.07
C TRP A 280 -7.98 -22.53 -14.05
N ALA A 281 -7.41 -22.45 -12.84
CA ALA A 281 -7.84 -21.49 -11.82
C ALA A 281 -7.29 -20.09 -12.12
N PHE A 282 -8.15 -19.07 -12.07
CA PHE A 282 -7.77 -17.70 -12.42
C PHE A 282 -8.50 -16.66 -11.61
N THR A 283 -7.95 -15.46 -11.63
CA THR A 283 -8.64 -14.22 -11.27
C THR A 283 -8.58 -13.25 -12.44
N ASP A 284 -9.68 -12.58 -12.73
CA ASP A 284 -9.84 -11.56 -13.77
C ASP A 284 -10.45 -10.32 -13.10
N ILE A 285 -9.71 -9.22 -13.08
CA ILE A 285 -10.01 -8.02 -12.31
C ILE A 285 -10.09 -6.82 -13.25
N THR A 286 -11.12 -6.02 -13.08
CA THR A 286 -11.21 -4.67 -13.65
C THR A 286 -11.39 -3.68 -12.51
N VAL A 287 -10.55 -2.66 -12.45
CA VAL A 287 -10.68 -1.55 -11.51
C VAL A 287 -10.71 -0.25 -12.30
N GLU A 288 -11.72 0.56 -12.03
CA GLU A 288 -11.84 1.92 -12.55
C GLU A 288 -11.82 2.90 -11.37
N ASN A 289 -10.94 3.90 -11.43
CA ASN A 289 -10.91 5.00 -10.49
C ASN A 289 -11.15 6.30 -11.25
N LYS A 290 -12.02 7.14 -10.71
CA LYS A 290 -12.31 8.45 -11.27
C LYS A 290 -12.55 9.46 -10.16
N GLY A 291 -12.17 10.70 -10.39
CA GLY A 291 -12.36 11.73 -9.37
C GLY A 291 -12.24 13.13 -9.89
N LEU A 292 -12.72 14.02 -9.05
CA LEU A 292 -12.68 15.47 -9.23
C LEU A 292 -12.19 16.12 -7.94
N LYS A 293 -11.22 17.03 -8.06
CA LYS A 293 -10.73 17.84 -6.95
C LYS A 293 -10.78 19.31 -7.34
N LEU A 294 -11.39 20.11 -6.51
CA LEU A 294 -11.49 21.57 -6.62
C LEU A 294 -10.64 22.20 -5.53
N THR A 295 -9.76 23.12 -5.89
CA THR A 295 -8.96 23.88 -4.93
C THR A 295 -9.23 25.37 -5.14
N TYR A 296 -9.71 26.05 -4.09
CA TYR A 296 -9.96 27.48 -4.11
C TYR A 296 -9.11 28.18 -3.04
N PHE A 297 -8.26 29.08 -3.47
CA PHE A 297 -7.46 29.96 -2.61
C PHE A 297 -8.29 31.20 -2.26
N VAL A 298 -8.77 31.26 -1.02
CA VAL A 298 -9.53 32.41 -0.52
C VAL A 298 -8.63 33.64 -0.47
N ASN A 299 -7.41 33.43 -0.01
CA ASN A 299 -6.28 34.37 0.03
C ASN A 299 -4.98 33.56 0.12
N PRO A 300 -3.78 34.17 0.23
CA PRO A 300 -2.52 33.43 0.33
C PRO A 300 -2.44 32.46 1.52
N GLU A 301 -3.14 32.76 2.62
CA GLU A 301 -3.09 31.98 3.87
C GLU A 301 -4.18 30.92 3.94
N TRP A 302 -5.30 31.06 3.22
CA TRP A 302 -6.46 30.17 3.33
C TRP A 302 -6.86 29.53 2.03
N GLN A 303 -7.07 28.22 2.05
CA GLN A 303 -7.57 27.44 0.92
C GLN A 303 -8.71 26.51 1.33
N VAL A 304 -9.59 26.24 0.38
CA VAL A 304 -10.67 25.26 0.48
C VAL A 304 -10.43 24.21 -0.60
N LYS A 305 -10.41 22.94 -0.21
CA LYS A 305 -10.33 21.78 -1.11
C LYS A 305 -11.63 20.98 -1.00
N VAL A 306 -12.21 20.64 -2.14
CA VAL A 306 -13.35 19.73 -2.23
C VAL A 306 -12.98 18.62 -3.18
N GLY A 307 -13.22 17.37 -2.81
CA GLY A 307 -12.94 16.22 -3.66
C GLY A 307 -14.06 15.20 -3.64
N TYR A 308 -14.19 14.52 -4.77
CA TYR A 308 -15.03 13.34 -4.94
C TYR A 308 -14.24 12.29 -5.70
N ASN A 309 -14.25 11.06 -5.20
CA ASN A 309 -13.59 9.92 -5.82
C ASN A 309 -14.54 8.73 -5.84
N GLU A 310 -14.51 7.98 -6.92
CA GLU A 310 -15.26 6.76 -7.10
C GLU A 310 -14.33 5.67 -7.62
N GLN A 311 -14.36 4.51 -6.98
CA GLN A 311 -13.68 3.31 -7.40
C GLN A 311 -14.74 2.25 -7.63
N ASP A 312 -14.77 1.75 -8.87
CA ASP A 312 -15.53 0.58 -9.28
C ASP A 312 -14.55 -0.58 -9.44
N PHE A 313 -14.80 -1.69 -8.74
CA PHE A 313 -13.95 -2.88 -8.75
C PHE A 313 -14.81 -4.09 -9.06
N GLU A 314 -14.55 -4.73 -10.20
CA GLU A 314 -15.19 -5.98 -10.62
C GLU A 314 -14.16 -7.10 -10.65
N ARG A 315 -14.53 -8.28 -10.16
CA ARG A 315 -13.68 -9.46 -10.18
C ARG A 315 -14.46 -10.72 -10.48
N GLN A 316 -14.01 -11.48 -11.47
CA GLN A 316 -14.33 -12.90 -11.58
C GLN A 316 -13.18 -13.73 -11.05
N ARG A 317 -13.47 -14.73 -10.24
CA ARG A 317 -12.47 -15.63 -9.67
C ARG A 317 -12.98 -17.05 -9.72
N PHE A 318 -12.36 -17.88 -10.56
CA PHE A 318 -12.60 -19.30 -10.60
C PHE A 318 -11.48 -19.99 -9.82
N GLU A 319 -11.76 -20.45 -8.61
CA GLU A 319 -10.77 -21.06 -7.73
C GLU A 319 -10.86 -22.59 -7.80
N SER A 320 -9.71 -23.25 -7.77
CA SER A 320 -9.59 -24.67 -7.46
C SER A 320 -9.74 -24.95 -5.97
N SER A 321 -9.33 -24.00 -5.12
CA SER A 321 -9.45 -24.05 -3.66
C SER A 321 -8.95 -25.36 -3.04
N PRO A 322 -7.65 -25.68 -3.23
CA PRO A 322 -7.05 -26.88 -2.65
C PRO A 322 -7.06 -26.79 -1.11
N LYS A 323 -7.26 -27.94 -0.46
CA LYS A 323 -7.30 -28.04 1.00
C LYS A 323 -6.32 -29.09 1.47
N MET A 324 -5.38 -28.65 2.31
CA MET A 324 -4.44 -29.52 2.97
C MET A 324 -5.17 -30.41 4.01
N PRO A 325 -5.04 -31.73 3.93
CA PRO A 325 -5.46 -32.63 5.01
C PRO A 325 -4.63 -32.41 6.29
N SER A 326 -5.21 -32.66 7.45
CA SER A 326 -4.55 -32.44 8.75
C SER A 326 -3.24 -33.22 8.97
N ASN A 327 -3.04 -34.33 8.26
CA ASN A 327 -1.83 -35.15 8.34
C ASN A 327 -1.16 -35.32 6.97
N TYR A 328 -1.23 -34.29 6.14
CA TYR A 328 -0.70 -34.31 4.77
C TYR A 328 0.81 -34.56 4.77
N GLN A 329 1.24 -35.47 3.92
CA GLN A 329 2.63 -35.69 3.55
C GLN A 329 2.79 -35.36 2.05
N GLN A 330 4.00 -34.96 1.65
CA GLN A 330 4.28 -34.71 0.26
C GLN A 330 3.92 -35.88 -0.65
N GLY A 331 3.07 -35.64 -1.63
CA GLY A 331 2.57 -36.69 -2.55
C GLY A 331 1.25 -37.35 -2.14
N ASP A 332 0.73 -37.05 -0.96
CA ASP A 332 -0.59 -37.50 -0.56
C ASP A 332 -1.70 -36.85 -1.38
N SER A 333 -2.85 -37.50 -1.42
CA SER A 333 -4.05 -36.95 -2.04
C SER A 333 -4.62 -35.84 -1.19
N TYR A 334 -5.08 -34.79 -1.84
CA TYR A 334 -5.82 -33.69 -1.21
C TYR A 334 -7.16 -33.42 -1.92
N SER A 335 -8.05 -32.73 -1.24
CA SER A 335 -9.32 -32.29 -1.82
C SER A 335 -9.20 -30.88 -2.38
N SER A 336 -9.88 -30.66 -3.49
CA SER A 336 -10.09 -29.35 -4.07
C SER A 336 -11.59 -29.07 -4.12
N ASN A 337 -12.02 -27.89 -3.70
CA ASN A 337 -13.43 -27.47 -3.66
C ASN A 337 -13.65 -26.29 -4.61
N PRO A 338 -13.76 -26.55 -5.92
CA PRO A 338 -13.84 -25.49 -6.90
C PRO A 338 -15.10 -24.63 -6.75
N TYR A 339 -14.95 -23.34 -7.03
CA TYR A 339 -16.07 -22.42 -7.12
C TYR A 339 -15.80 -21.28 -8.10
N ASP A 340 -16.87 -20.78 -8.70
CA ASP A 340 -16.88 -19.55 -9.47
C ASP A 340 -17.51 -18.44 -8.63
N ARG A 341 -16.85 -17.29 -8.59
CA ARG A 341 -17.24 -16.16 -7.79
C ARG A 341 -17.11 -14.86 -8.58
N HIS A 342 -18.19 -14.09 -8.57
CA HIS A 342 -18.21 -12.74 -9.09
C HIS A 342 -18.37 -11.78 -7.91
N ASP A 343 -17.50 -10.81 -7.85
CA ASP A 343 -17.50 -9.76 -6.84
C ASP A 343 -17.63 -8.40 -7.52
N ASP A 344 -18.42 -7.51 -6.93
CA ASP A 344 -18.62 -6.12 -7.33
C ASP A 344 -18.47 -5.22 -6.10
N TRP A 345 -17.51 -4.30 -6.13
CA TRP A 345 -17.32 -3.28 -5.10
C TRP A 345 -17.48 -1.88 -5.68
N LYS A 346 -18.16 -1.02 -4.94
CA LYS A 346 -18.20 0.42 -5.19
C LYS A 346 -17.75 1.14 -3.94
N PHE A 347 -16.80 2.02 -4.12
CA PHE A 347 -16.16 2.74 -3.04
C PHE A 347 -16.13 4.22 -3.42
N LYS A 348 -17.08 5.01 -2.88
CA LYS A 348 -17.22 6.42 -3.21
C LYS A 348 -16.86 7.26 -1.99
N THR A 349 -15.94 8.20 -2.16
CA THR A 349 -15.52 9.10 -1.10
C THR A 349 -15.71 10.54 -1.53
N ALA A 350 -16.15 11.38 -0.59
CA ALA A 350 -16.17 12.81 -0.77
C ALA A 350 -15.55 13.49 0.45
N PHE A 351 -14.97 14.68 0.25
CA PHE A 351 -14.40 15.46 1.33
C PHE A 351 -14.46 16.96 1.06
N ILE A 352 -14.41 17.70 2.14
CA ILE A 352 -14.14 19.14 2.15
C ILE A 352 -13.10 19.43 3.23
N ASP A 353 -12.02 20.13 2.85
CA ASP A 353 -10.96 20.61 3.75
C ASP A 353 -10.85 22.12 3.66
N ILE A 354 -10.81 22.78 4.79
CA ILE A 354 -10.50 24.21 4.92
C ILE A 354 -9.18 24.28 5.69
N ASN A 355 -8.12 24.70 5.00
CA ASN A 355 -6.80 24.86 5.58
C ASN A 355 -6.45 26.33 5.64
N GLY A 356 -5.88 26.76 6.75
CA GLY A 356 -5.45 28.16 6.85
C GLY A 356 -4.46 28.44 7.95
N GLU A 357 -3.74 29.52 7.79
CA GLU A 357 -2.79 30.05 8.76
C GLU A 357 -3.30 31.35 9.35
N VAL A 358 -3.20 31.50 10.66
CA VAL A 358 -3.58 32.73 11.37
C VAL A 358 -2.74 32.93 12.61
N SER A 359 -2.34 34.18 12.86
CA SER A 359 -1.65 34.55 14.11
C SER A 359 -2.64 35.19 15.08
N PHE A 360 -2.78 34.61 16.25
CA PHE A 360 -3.66 35.11 17.30
C PHE A 360 -2.99 35.00 18.67
N GLY A 361 -3.02 36.08 19.46
CA GLY A 361 -2.44 36.09 20.81
C GLY A 361 -0.91 35.87 20.86
N GLY A 362 -0.19 36.06 19.77
CA GLY A 362 1.25 35.80 19.70
C GLY A 362 1.59 34.34 19.40
N VAL A 363 0.59 33.52 19.04
CA VAL A 363 0.71 32.13 18.60
C VAL A 363 0.37 32.05 17.13
N GLU A 364 1.16 31.33 16.35
CA GLU A 364 0.84 30.99 14.96
C GLU A 364 0.06 29.67 14.95
N HIS A 365 -1.04 29.64 14.23
CA HIS A 365 -1.95 28.51 14.10
C HIS A 365 -1.99 28.04 12.66
N ASN A 366 -1.74 26.77 12.41
CA ASN A 366 -2.02 26.12 11.12
C ASN A 366 -3.21 25.20 11.33
N ILE A 367 -4.37 25.65 10.83
CA ILE A 367 -5.68 25.07 11.11
C ILE A 367 -6.16 24.24 9.93
N LEU A 368 -6.64 23.03 10.20
CA LEU A 368 -7.42 22.19 9.30
C LEU A 368 -8.80 21.93 9.91
N ILE A 369 -9.85 22.25 9.19
CA ILE A 369 -11.21 21.84 9.50
C ILE A 369 -11.77 21.11 8.28
N GLY A 370 -12.34 19.95 8.49
CA GLY A 370 -12.86 19.18 7.35
C GLY A 370 -13.96 18.21 7.71
N ALA A 371 -14.56 17.68 6.66
CA ALA A 371 -15.54 16.61 6.72
C ALA A 371 -15.31 15.67 5.54
N ASN A 372 -15.58 14.39 5.75
CA ASN A 372 -15.57 13.40 4.66
C ASN A 372 -16.71 12.40 4.80
N SER A 373 -17.01 11.73 3.69
CA SER A 373 -17.96 10.63 3.63
C SER A 373 -17.39 9.48 2.80
N LEU A 374 -17.89 8.29 3.08
CA LEU A 374 -17.67 7.08 2.30
C LEU A 374 -19.03 6.38 2.13
N ASP A 375 -19.35 6.02 0.89
CA ASP A 375 -20.44 5.12 0.51
C ASP A 375 -19.79 3.83 0.01
N TYR A 376 -20.06 2.74 0.69
CA TYR A 376 -19.50 1.42 0.42
C TYR A 376 -20.60 0.45 0.02
N TYR A 377 -20.37 -0.19 -1.12
CA TYR A 377 -21.17 -1.31 -1.59
C TYR A 377 -20.26 -2.49 -1.91
N TYR A 378 -20.66 -3.67 -1.53
CA TYR A 378 -20.08 -4.93 -1.93
C TYR A 378 -21.16 -5.93 -2.28
N GLY A 379 -21.08 -6.52 -3.48
CA GLY A 379 -21.94 -7.60 -3.95
C GLY A 379 -21.12 -8.86 -4.27
N GLN A 380 -21.62 -10.03 -3.89
CA GLN A 380 -21.00 -11.32 -4.18
C GLN A 380 -22.01 -12.30 -4.72
N LEU A 381 -21.68 -12.90 -5.85
CA LEU A 381 -22.37 -14.06 -6.40
C LEU A 381 -21.38 -15.23 -6.44
N ARG A 382 -21.71 -16.35 -5.77
CA ARG A 382 -20.83 -17.51 -5.69
C ARG A 382 -21.60 -18.79 -5.97
N THR A 383 -21.01 -19.69 -6.77
CA THR A 383 -21.49 -21.05 -6.96
C THR A 383 -20.33 -22.05 -6.86
N SER A 384 -20.56 -23.19 -6.25
CA SER A 384 -19.55 -24.21 -6.00
C SER A 384 -19.77 -25.44 -6.89
N ALA A 385 -18.70 -26.07 -7.32
CA ALA A 385 -18.71 -27.40 -7.91
C ALA A 385 -18.59 -28.49 -6.84
N ASP A 386 -18.73 -29.75 -7.27
CA ASP A 386 -18.43 -30.89 -6.42
C ASP A 386 -16.94 -30.94 -6.07
N SER A 387 -16.64 -31.48 -4.89
CA SER A 387 -15.25 -31.66 -4.44
C SER A 387 -14.51 -32.63 -5.35
N ILE A 388 -13.28 -32.30 -5.70
CA ILE A 388 -12.37 -33.12 -6.51
C ILE A 388 -11.30 -33.68 -5.57
N SER A 389 -11.06 -34.99 -5.63
CA SER A 389 -9.87 -35.61 -4.99
C SER A 389 -8.75 -35.67 -6.01
N TYR A 390 -7.56 -35.19 -5.65
CA TYR A 390 -6.40 -35.18 -6.53
C TYR A 390 -5.17 -35.75 -5.81
N THR A 391 -4.37 -36.50 -6.55
CA THR A 391 -3.08 -37.02 -6.08
C THR A 391 -1.98 -36.43 -6.95
N PRO A 392 -0.96 -35.72 -6.40
CA PRO A 392 0.16 -35.21 -7.16
C PRO A 392 0.80 -36.26 -8.09
N GLY A 393 1.14 -35.85 -9.31
CA GLY A 393 1.67 -36.75 -10.35
C GLY A 393 0.61 -37.44 -11.22
N GLN A 394 -0.67 -37.33 -10.90
CA GLN A 394 -1.74 -37.71 -11.81
C GLN A 394 -2.03 -36.64 -12.84
N THR A 395 -2.80 -36.99 -13.87
CA THR A 395 -3.32 -35.99 -14.83
C THR A 395 -4.19 -34.99 -14.10
N GLU A 396 -3.94 -33.70 -14.31
CA GLU A 396 -4.71 -32.62 -13.73
C GLU A 396 -6.20 -32.75 -14.13
N PRO A 397 -7.13 -32.62 -13.18
CA PRO A 397 -8.55 -32.69 -13.46
C PRO A 397 -8.99 -31.54 -14.35
N MET A 398 -9.90 -31.80 -15.29
CA MET A 398 -10.50 -30.77 -16.11
C MET A 398 -11.29 -29.76 -15.25
N ARG A 399 -11.30 -28.50 -15.68
CA ARG A 399 -12.15 -27.47 -15.08
C ARG A 399 -13.60 -27.96 -15.01
N PRO A 400 -14.23 -28.00 -13.82
CA PRO A 400 -15.60 -28.41 -13.67
C PRO A 400 -16.55 -27.38 -14.34
N ASN A 401 -17.63 -27.88 -14.89
CA ASN A 401 -18.71 -27.01 -15.34
C ASN A 401 -19.53 -26.58 -14.14
N VAL A 402 -19.57 -25.27 -13.88
CA VAL A 402 -20.33 -24.68 -12.78
C VAL A 402 -21.49 -23.91 -13.37
N SER A 403 -22.71 -24.32 -13.04
CA SER A 403 -23.93 -23.63 -13.47
C SER A 403 -24.52 -22.87 -12.28
N TYR A 404 -24.72 -21.57 -12.42
CA TYR A 404 -25.48 -20.79 -11.44
C TYR A 404 -26.89 -21.34 -11.36
N LYS A 405 -27.29 -21.78 -10.17
CA LYS A 405 -28.66 -22.20 -9.91
C LYS A 405 -29.56 -20.97 -9.92
N THR A 406 -30.82 -21.13 -10.31
CA THR A 406 -31.82 -20.07 -10.36
C THR A 406 -32.10 -19.43 -8.98
N ASP A 407 -31.72 -20.11 -7.90
CA ASP A 407 -31.83 -19.68 -6.50
C ASP A 407 -30.52 -19.15 -5.89
N THR A 408 -29.45 -19.00 -6.68
CA THR A 408 -28.21 -18.40 -6.20
C THR A 408 -28.47 -16.93 -5.86
N SER A 409 -28.45 -16.61 -4.57
CA SER A 409 -28.69 -15.25 -4.08
C SER A 409 -27.44 -14.41 -4.12
N LEU A 410 -27.59 -13.15 -4.51
CA LEU A 410 -26.56 -12.12 -4.35
C LEU A 410 -26.44 -11.79 -2.85
N SER A 411 -25.24 -11.96 -2.31
CA SER A 411 -24.92 -11.47 -0.95
C SER A 411 -24.39 -10.05 -1.05
N THR A 412 -25.01 -9.11 -0.36
CA THR A 412 -24.60 -7.70 -0.36
C THR A 412 -24.19 -7.23 1.02
N THR A 413 -23.29 -6.26 1.04
CA THR A 413 -22.91 -5.49 2.24
C THR A 413 -22.85 -4.02 1.84
N GLU A 414 -23.60 -3.18 2.54
CA GLU A 414 -23.66 -1.75 2.29
C GLU A 414 -23.51 -0.99 3.60
N TYR A 415 -22.81 0.14 3.58
CA TYR A 415 -22.75 1.09 4.68
C TYR A 415 -22.35 2.48 4.23
N ASP A 416 -22.84 3.46 4.96
CA ASP A 416 -22.41 4.86 4.85
C ASP A 416 -21.54 5.22 6.04
N TYR A 417 -20.57 6.09 5.80
CA TYR A 417 -19.67 6.58 6.80
C TYR A 417 -19.47 8.09 6.65
N TYR A 418 -19.48 8.82 7.76
CA TYR A 418 -19.24 10.27 7.80
C TYR A 418 -18.27 10.61 8.92
N GLY A 419 -17.40 11.57 8.66
CA GLY A 419 -16.50 12.10 9.65
C GLY A 419 -16.40 13.61 9.59
N ILE A 420 -16.31 14.25 10.76
CA ILE A 420 -15.99 15.67 10.91
C ILE A 420 -14.74 15.76 11.76
N TYR A 421 -13.77 16.53 11.32
CA TYR A 421 -12.48 16.62 12.00
C TYR A 421 -11.94 18.05 12.02
N PHE A 422 -11.11 18.30 13.02
CA PHE A 422 -10.28 19.50 13.08
C PHE A 422 -8.88 19.14 13.56
N GLN A 423 -7.91 19.94 13.17
CA GLN A 423 -6.55 19.90 13.65
C GLN A 423 -5.99 21.32 13.70
N ASP A 424 -5.18 21.62 14.71
CA ASP A 424 -4.46 22.87 14.85
C ASP A 424 -3.03 22.58 15.27
N LEU A 425 -2.06 23.02 14.47
CA LEU A 425 -0.65 23.05 14.82
C LEU A 425 -0.31 24.45 15.29
N MET A 426 -0.16 24.60 16.60
CA MET A 426 0.11 25.87 17.29
C MET A 426 1.61 26.07 17.50
N SER A 427 2.19 27.11 16.92
CA SER A 427 3.59 27.50 17.12
C SER A 427 3.68 28.64 18.12
N PHE A 428 4.11 28.34 19.34
CA PHE A 428 4.24 29.33 20.41
C PHE A 428 5.51 30.17 20.26
N ASN A 429 6.54 29.60 19.70
CA ASN A 429 7.82 30.20 19.36
C ASN A 429 8.61 29.21 18.49
N GLU A 430 9.83 29.59 18.09
CA GLU A 430 10.74 28.76 17.25
C GLU A 430 11.10 27.39 17.85
N ARG A 431 10.82 27.15 19.15
CA ARG A 431 11.19 25.91 19.85
C ARG A 431 10.02 25.04 20.23
N TRP A 432 8.84 25.57 20.41
CA TRP A 432 7.71 24.83 20.94
C TRP A 432 6.50 24.90 20.02
N GLN A 433 6.04 23.74 19.62
CA GLN A 433 4.78 23.57 18.90
C GLN A 433 3.90 22.54 19.62
N VAL A 434 2.59 22.70 19.50
CA VAL A 434 1.59 21.74 19.99
C VAL A 434 0.60 21.47 18.89
N ALA A 435 0.44 20.22 18.52
CA ALA A 435 -0.60 19.75 17.61
C ALA A 435 -1.77 19.20 18.43
N ILE A 436 -2.96 19.73 18.23
CA ILE A 436 -4.18 19.18 18.79
C ILE A 436 -5.16 18.85 17.68
N GLY A 437 -5.96 17.84 17.87
CA GLY A 437 -6.99 17.50 16.93
C GLY A 437 -8.08 16.62 17.54
N GLY A 438 -9.20 16.61 16.88
CA GLY A 438 -10.36 15.80 17.24
C GLY A 438 -11.17 15.41 16.02
N ARG A 439 -11.74 14.23 16.07
CA ARG A 439 -12.60 13.71 15.00
C ARG A 439 -13.81 13.01 15.62
N TYR A 440 -14.97 13.27 15.06
CA TYR A 440 -16.17 12.50 15.31
C TYR A 440 -16.53 11.72 14.05
N ASP A 441 -16.77 10.43 14.22
CA ASP A 441 -17.14 9.50 13.16
C ASP A 441 -18.46 8.81 13.43
N LYS A 442 -19.22 8.59 12.38
CA LYS A 442 -20.41 7.76 12.39
C LYS A 442 -20.45 6.85 11.17
N GLN A 443 -20.61 5.56 11.40
CA GLN A 443 -20.92 4.57 10.38
C GLN A 443 -22.38 4.12 10.57
N ASN A 444 -23.17 4.20 9.49
CA ASN A 444 -24.50 3.62 9.45
C ASN A 444 -24.42 2.34 8.60
N LYS A 445 -24.75 1.22 9.18
CA LYS A 445 -24.85 -0.08 8.53
C LYS A 445 -26.16 -0.71 8.97
N GLU A 446 -26.83 -1.45 8.09
CA GLU A 446 -28.00 -2.22 8.49
C GLU A 446 -27.66 -3.09 9.71
N ASN A 447 -28.32 -2.84 10.83
CA ASN A 447 -28.15 -3.52 12.13
C ASN A 447 -26.77 -3.33 12.81
N ALA A 448 -26.01 -2.25 12.48
CA ALA A 448 -24.69 -2.03 13.12
C ALA A 448 -24.25 -0.55 13.02
N ASP A 449 -24.85 0.34 13.80
CA ASP A 449 -24.37 1.72 13.93
C ASP A 449 -23.14 1.80 14.84
N ASN A 450 -22.06 2.41 14.34
CA ASN A 450 -20.85 2.67 15.12
C ASN A 450 -20.58 4.17 15.18
N GLU A 451 -20.24 4.67 16.36
CA GLU A 451 -19.84 6.06 16.58
C GLU A 451 -18.51 6.09 17.33
N SER A 452 -17.65 7.06 17.02
CA SER A 452 -16.36 7.22 17.70
C SER A 452 -16.00 8.69 17.82
N LEU A 453 -15.37 9.06 18.95
CA LEU A 453 -14.73 10.36 19.15
C LEU A 453 -13.24 10.12 19.40
N LEU A 454 -12.39 10.63 18.52
CA LEU A 454 -10.97 10.32 18.45
C LEU A 454 -10.14 11.58 18.71
N PRO A 455 -9.41 11.67 19.82
CA PRO A 455 -8.48 12.75 20.09
C PRO A 455 -7.09 12.46 19.49
N LYS A 456 -6.35 13.53 19.20
CA LYS A 456 -4.90 13.50 18.92
C LYS A 456 -4.25 14.67 19.62
N VAL A 457 -3.10 14.41 20.26
CA VAL A 457 -2.28 15.47 20.88
C VAL A 457 -0.81 15.17 20.60
N GLY A 458 -0.10 16.16 20.09
CA GLY A 458 1.33 16.11 19.86
C GLY A 458 2.01 17.33 20.50
N VAL A 459 3.15 17.13 21.11
CA VAL A 459 4.03 18.21 21.57
C VAL A 459 5.37 18.07 20.89
N LEU A 460 5.82 19.14 20.24
CA LEU A 460 7.11 19.16 19.54
C LEU A 460 8.01 20.20 20.23
N TYR A 461 9.25 19.79 20.41
CA TYR A 461 10.32 20.65 20.88
C TYR A 461 11.46 20.66 19.86
N HIS A 462 11.86 21.83 19.42
CA HIS A 462 12.94 22.05 18.46
C HIS A 462 14.20 22.53 19.22
N PRO A 463 15.13 21.60 19.59
CA PRO A 463 16.40 22.01 20.21
C PRO A 463 17.23 22.92 19.32
N ALA A 464 17.12 22.73 18.00
CA ALA A 464 17.69 23.54 16.94
C ALA A 464 16.72 23.57 15.73
N GLU A 465 16.92 24.48 14.80
CA GLU A 465 16.09 24.65 13.59
C GLU A 465 15.99 23.35 12.74
N ASN A 466 17.01 22.52 12.80
CA ASN A 466 17.11 21.27 12.03
C ASN A 466 16.81 20.01 12.86
N SER A 467 16.22 20.13 14.04
CA SER A 467 15.95 18.98 14.90
C SER A 467 14.66 19.13 15.69
N THR A 468 13.99 18.02 15.91
CA THR A 468 12.71 17.94 16.62
C THR A 468 12.72 16.73 17.55
N ILE A 469 12.25 16.90 18.78
CA ILE A 469 11.86 15.84 19.69
C ILE A 469 10.36 15.99 19.89
N TYR A 470 9.61 14.89 19.82
CA TYR A 470 8.15 14.95 19.97
C TYR A 470 7.62 13.83 20.87
N VAL A 471 6.45 14.09 21.43
CA VAL A 471 5.58 13.09 22.07
C VAL A 471 4.22 13.20 21.40
N ASN A 472 3.66 12.07 21.00
CA ASN A 472 2.36 11.98 20.36
C ASN A 472 1.46 10.96 21.07
N TYR A 473 0.21 11.35 21.29
CA TYR A 473 -0.89 10.45 21.62
C TYR A 473 -1.91 10.47 20.50
N SER A 474 -2.29 9.30 20.01
CA SER A 474 -3.30 9.16 18.95
C SER A 474 -4.19 7.95 19.20
N GLU A 475 -5.44 8.05 18.76
CA GLU A 475 -6.41 6.97 18.80
C GLU A 475 -6.88 6.61 17.38
N GLY A 476 -7.31 5.37 17.22
CA GLY A 476 -7.94 4.84 16.02
C GLY A 476 -9.08 3.91 16.36
N PHE A 477 -9.94 3.63 15.38
CA PHE A 477 -10.99 2.65 15.53
C PHE A 477 -11.22 1.85 14.26
N GLU A 478 -11.71 0.63 14.44
CA GLU A 478 -12.13 -0.27 13.37
C GLU A 478 -13.53 -0.81 13.72
N PRO A 479 -14.55 -0.53 12.90
CA PRO A 479 -15.91 -1.04 13.13
C PRO A 479 -15.96 -2.57 13.07
N GLN A 480 -16.83 -3.15 13.88
CA GLN A 480 -17.08 -4.60 13.84
C GLN A 480 -17.99 -4.98 12.68
N ALA A 481 -17.85 -6.22 12.23
CA ALA A 481 -18.65 -6.75 11.13
C ALA A 481 -20.13 -6.90 11.49
N ARG A 482 -20.44 -7.08 12.79
CA ARG A 482 -21.80 -7.28 13.33
C ARG A 482 -22.01 -6.44 14.59
N GLU A 483 -23.25 -6.06 14.86
CA GLU A 483 -23.64 -5.22 16.00
C GLU A 483 -23.80 -6.00 17.30
N HIS A 484 -24.24 -7.26 17.22
CA HIS A 484 -24.53 -8.10 18.38
C HIS A 484 -23.90 -9.48 18.22
N ILE A 485 -23.68 -10.16 19.33
CA ILE A 485 -23.43 -11.60 19.35
C ILE A 485 -24.76 -12.26 18.94
N ASP A 486 -24.73 -12.95 17.81
CA ASP A 486 -25.89 -13.64 17.24
C ASP A 486 -25.61 -15.16 17.23
N ASP A 487 -25.70 -15.74 18.41
CA ASP A 487 -25.55 -17.19 18.61
C ASP A 487 -26.32 -17.59 19.87
N VAL A 488 -27.49 -18.21 19.69
CA VAL A 488 -28.38 -18.65 20.77
C VAL A 488 -27.75 -19.63 21.76
N ARG A 489 -26.60 -20.23 21.41
CA ARG A 489 -25.81 -21.09 22.30
C ARG A 489 -24.65 -20.35 22.97
N ASP A 490 -24.49 -19.06 22.70
CA ASP A 490 -23.59 -18.20 23.45
C ASP A 490 -24.33 -17.58 24.64
N ARG A 491 -23.67 -17.60 25.82
CA ARG A 491 -24.25 -17.04 27.05
C ARG A 491 -24.56 -15.54 26.92
N ASN A 492 -23.82 -14.83 26.07
CA ASN A 492 -23.97 -13.41 25.81
C ASN A 492 -24.68 -13.12 24.47
N ASP A 493 -25.55 -14.06 24.01
CA ASP A 493 -26.40 -13.83 22.84
C ASP A 493 -27.17 -12.51 22.98
N GLY A 494 -27.18 -11.69 21.92
CA GLY A 494 -27.80 -10.36 21.92
C GLY A 494 -26.94 -9.25 22.56
N MET A 495 -25.75 -9.55 23.10
CA MET A 495 -24.85 -8.50 23.61
C MET A 495 -24.38 -7.60 22.47
N LYS A 496 -24.50 -6.26 22.67
CA LYS A 496 -23.99 -5.28 21.72
C LYS A 496 -22.46 -5.36 21.62
N ILE A 497 -21.95 -5.28 20.40
CA ILE A 497 -20.51 -5.26 20.10
C ILE A 497 -20.16 -3.84 19.65
N ASP A 498 -19.24 -3.21 20.36
CA ASP A 498 -18.69 -1.90 19.97
C ASP A 498 -17.53 -2.06 18.98
N ALA A 499 -17.13 -0.97 18.31
CA ALA A 499 -15.93 -0.97 17.46
C ALA A 499 -14.68 -1.31 18.28
N THR A 500 -13.70 -1.98 17.66
CA THR A 500 -12.38 -2.08 18.28
C THR A 500 -11.70 -0.72 18.28
N THR A 501 -10.94 -0.43 19.32
CA THR A 501 -10.20 0.83 19.46
C THR A 501 -8.71 0.56 19.54
N SER A 502 -7.92 1.47 19.01
CA SER A 502 -6.47 1.45 19.15
C SER A 502 -5.98 2.76 19.77
N LYS A 503 -4.96 2.67 20.62
CA LYS A 503 -4.31 3.81 21.27
C LYS A 503 -2.81 3.68 21.11
N GLN A 504 -2.15 4.80 20.85
CA GLN A 504 -0.69 4.85 20.76
C GLN A 504 -0.14 6.00 21.59
N ILE A 505 0.96 5.72 22.28
CA ILE A 505 1.90 6.73 22.73
C ILE A 505 3.21 6.53 21.96
N GLU A 506 3.69 7.60 21.33
CA GLU A 506 4.95 7.60 20.58
C GLU A 506 5.84 8.76 21.04
N ILE A 507 7.12 8.47 21.29
CA ILE A 507 8.16 9.45 21.55
C ILE A 507 9.17 9.32 20.42
N GLY A 508 9.47 10.41 19.73
CA GLY A 508 10.41 10.38 18.61
C GLY A 508 11.33 11.57 18.56
N ALA A 509 12.37 11.42 17.76
CA ALA A 509 13.33 12.45 17.43
C ALA A 509 13.59 12.46 15.92
N LYS A 510 13.69 13.64 15.34
CA LYS A 510 14.03 13.87 13.95
C LYS A 510 15.18 14.83 13.86
N TRP A 511 16.16 14.52 13.03
CA TRP A 511 17.34 15.34 12.86
C TRP A 511 17.74 15.44 11.39
N GLN A 512 17.63 16.62 10.85
CA GLN A 512 18.13 16.97 9.53
C GLN A 512 19.63 17.28 9.63
N VAL A 513 20.47 16.25 9.48
CA VAL A 513 21.93 16.37 9.62
C VAL A 513 22.51 17.32 8.58
N SER A 514 21.93 17.33 7.38
CA SER A 514 22.22 18.24 6.30
C SER A 514 20.93 18.50 5.51
N ASN A 515 20.93 19.46 4.61
CA ASN A 515 19.77 19.75 3.75
C ASN A 515 19.33 18.56 2.86
N ARG A 516 20.05 17.42 2.95
CA ARG A 516 19.82 16.25 2.10
C ARG A 516 19.81 14.93 2.85
N LEU A 517 19.90 14.93 4.20
CA LEU A 517 19.90 13.71 5.03
C LEU A 517 19.05 13.91 6.27
N LEU A 518 17.98 13.14 6.39
CA LEU A 518 17.09 13.09 7.54
C LEU A 518 17.30 11.79 8.32
N LEU A 519 17.48 11.89 9.64
CA LEU A 519 17.49 10.78 10.59
C LEU A 519 16.21 10.82 11.43
N ASN A 520 15.60 9.67 11.68
CA ASN A 520 14.45 9.54 12.57
C ASN A 520 14.69 8.40 13.57
N ALA A 521 14.19 8.61 14.79
CA ALA A 521 14.10 7.59 15.83
C ALA A 521 12.72 7.68 16.49
N ALA A 522 12.08 6.55 16.77
CA ALA A 522 10.81 6.51 17.48
C ALA A 522 10.76 5.32 18.43
N ILE A 523 10.10 5.52 19.57
CA ILE A 523 9.69 4.47 20.52
C ILE A 523 8.18 4.55 20.61
N PHE A 524 7.51 3.43 20.45
CA PHE A 524 6.05 3.38 20.44
C PHE A 524 5.49 2.29 21.35
N ASP A 525 4.29 2.51 21.87
CA ASP A 525 3.45 1.55 22.57
C ASP A 525 2.04 1.66 21.98
N ILE A 526 1.56 0.59 21.33
CA ILE A 526 0.25 0.51 20.65
C ILE A 526 -0.57 -0.56 21.35
N GLU A 527 -1.81 -0.21 21.74
CA GLU A 527 -2.80 -1.12 22.28
C GLU A 527 -4.00 -1.19 21.32
N LYS A 528 -4.41 -2.41 20.94
CA LYS A 528 -5.70 -2.69 20.27
C LYS A 528 -6.60 -3.42 21.24
N SER A 529 -7.72 -2.81 21.60
CA SER A 529 -8.68 -3.34 22.58
C SER A 529 -10.06 -3.55 21.97
N GLY A 530 -10.87 -4.38 22.63
CA GLY A 530 -12.23 -4.66 22.22
C GLY A 530 -12.34 -5.72 21.13
N THR A 531 -11.34 -6.60 20.96
CA THR A 531 -11.47 -7.80 20.14
C THR A 531 -12.34 -8.84 20.85
N LEU A 532 -13.08 -9.62 20.05
CA LEU A 532 -13.95 -10.67 20.60
C LEU A 532 -13.15 -11.88 21.05
N ILE A 533 -13.39 -12.31 22.26
CA ILE A 533 -12.87 -13.55 22.86
C ILE A 533 -14.05 -14.49 23.12
N SER A 534 -13.98 -15.70 22.57
CA SER A 534 -14.98 -16.76 22.82
C SER A 534 -14.36 -17.91 23.60
N GLU A 535 -14.87 -18.13 24.80
CA GLU A 535 -14.47 -19.26 25.67
C GLU A 535 -15.50 -20.36 25.59
N ARG A 536 -15.03 -21.61 25.52
CA ARG A 536 -15.89 -22.78 25.52
C ARG A 536 -16.32 -23.14 26.94
N LEU A 537 -17.63 -23.32 27.13
CA LEU A 537 -18.22 -23.75 28.42
C LEU A 537 -18.40 -25.26 28.41
N LEU A 538 -17.53 -25.98 29.11
CA LEU A 538 -17.55 -27.45 29.12
C LEU A 538 -18.64 -28.05 30.03
N ASP A 539 -19.04 -27.34 31.10
CA ASP A 539 -19.94 -27.80 32.13
C ASP A 539 -21.28 -27.07 32.19
N ASP A 540 -21.56 -26.21 31.19
CA ASP A 540 -22.82 -25.45 31.11
C ASP A 540 -23.85 -26.24 30.27
N PRO A 541 -25.01 -26.61 30.83
CA PRO A 541 -26.00 -27.42 30.11
C PRO A 541 -26.82 -26.60 29.09
N LEU A 542 -26.74 -25.25 29.13
CA LEU A 542 -27.55 -24.37 28.32
C LEU A 542 -26.74 -23.71 27.19
N PHE A 543 -25.47 -23.41 27.45
CA PHE A 543 -24.62 -22.65 26.54
C PHE A 543 -23.32 -23.41 26.21
N ASP A 544 -22.86 -23.29 24.96
CA ASP A 544 -21.60 -23.87 24.49
C ASP A 544 -20.41 -22.95 24.68
N THR A 545 -20.69 -21.63 24.59
CA THR A 545 -19.67 -20.57 24.60
C THR A 545 -20.10 -19.37 25.44
N VAL A 546 -19.14 -18.58 25.85
CA VAL A 546 -19.32 -17.21 26.30
C VAL A 546 -18.38 -16.32 25.51
N THR A 547 -18.94 -15.40 24.74
CA THR A 547 -18.18 -14.43 23.97
C THR A 547 -18.18 -13.08 24.69
N THR A 548 -17.01 -12.51 24.89
CA THR A 548 -16.81 -11.19 25.50
C THR A 548 -16.01 -10.28 24.57
N GLN A 549 -16.07 -8.99 24.79
CA GLN A 549 -15.27 -8.00 24.06
C GLN A 549 -14.09 -7.52 24.92
N ALA A 550 -13.33 -8.45 25.49
CA ALA A 550 -12.25 -8.21 26.45
C ALA A 550 -10.85 -8.36 25.85
N GLY A 551 -10.73 -8.73 24.57
CA GLY A 551 -9.43 -8.98 23.95
C GLY A 551 -8.57 -7.72 23.87
N LEU A 552 -7.28 -7.88 24.20
CA LEU A 552 -6.27 -6.85 24.17
C LEU A 552 -5.01 -7.38 23.46
N GLN A 553 -4.58 -6.66 22.43
CA GLN A 553 -3.32 -6.90 21.73
C GLN A 553 -2.40 -5.70 21.96
N LYS A 554 -1.13 -5.95 22.30
CA LYS A 554 -0.18 -4.89 22.65
C LYS A 554 1.13 -5.05 21.90
N HIS A 555 1.55 -3.99 21.20
CA HIS A 555 2.77 -3.95 20.41
C HIS A 555 3.64 -2.76 20.85
N LYS A 556 4.87 -3.06 21.26
CA LYS A 556 5.88 -2.06 21.64
C LYS A 556 7.10 -2.19 20.76
N GLY A 557 7.74 -1.09 20.46
CA GLY A 557 8.93 -1.18 19.62
C GLY A 557 9.76 0.09 19.58
N VAL A 558 10.90 -0.08 18.90
CA VAL A 558 11.85 0.99 18.61
C VAL A 558 12.15 0.96 17.12
N GLU A 559 12.12 2.10 16.49
CA GLU A 559 12.46 2.29 15.08
C GLU A 559 13.57 3.32 14.93
N LEU A 560 14.50 3.03 14.02
CA LEU A 560 15.53 3.95 13.57
C LEU A 560 15.50 4.00 12.04
N SER A 561 15.60 5.19 11.45
CA SER A 561 15.71 5.34 10.00
C SER A 561 16.62 6.49 9.58
N ALA A 562 17.20 6.36 8.40
CA ALA A 562 17.97 7.39 7.73
C ALA A 562 17.60 7.44 6.25
N GLN A 563 17.40 8.64 5.72
CA GLN A 563 17.02 8.83 4.33
C GLN A 563 17.66 10.07 3.73
N GLY A 564 18.34 9.90 2.59
CA GLY A 564 18.95 10.99 1.85
C GLY A 564 20.41 10.75 1.45
N ALA A 565 21.18 11.83 1.30
CA ALA A 565 22.55 11.81 0.85
C ALA A 565 23.54 11.85 2.03
N ILE A 566 24.33 10.79 2.19
CA ILE A 566 25.44 10.75 3.14
C ILE A 566 26.61 11.62 2.63
N THR A 567 26.85 11.57 1.33
CA THR A 567 27.80 12.43 0.62
C THR A 567 27.15 12.90 -0.69
N ASP A 568 27.85 13.74 -1.49
CA ASP A 568 27.38 14.17 -2.80
C ASP A 568 27.15 13.01 -3.80
N LYS A 569 27.73 11.84 -3.53
CA LYS A 569 27.68 10.65 -4.41
C LYS A 569 27.04 9.44 -3.78
N TRP A 570 26.74 9.47 -2.49
CA TRP A 570 26.25 8.31 -1.75
C TRP A 570 24.90 8.60 -1.10
N PHE A 571 23.87 7.89 -1.54
CA PHE A 571 22.50 8.06 -1.10
C PHE A 571 21.98 6.77 -0.46
N VAL A 572 21.17 6.90 0.57
CA VAL A 572 20.59 5.78 1.31
C VAL A 572 19.14 6.03 1.68
N ILE A 573 18.37 4.95 1.74
CA ILE A 573 17.18 4.80 2.56
C ILE A 573 17.37 3.54 3.40
N THR A 574 17.25 3.65 4.69
CA THR A 574 17.47 2.52 5.61
C THR A 574 16.59 2.65 6.85
N SER A 575 16.15 1.54 7.36
CA SER A 575 15.42 1.47 8.61
C SER A 575 15.70 0.15 9.34
N VAL A 576 15.55 0.18 10.66
CA VAL A 576 15.62 -0.97 11.56
C VAL A 576 14.50 -0.86 12.56
N MET A 577 13.79 -1.95 12.82
CA MET A 577 12.75 -2.04 13.84
C MET A 577 13.04 -3.21 14.79
N TYR A 578 12.87 -2.96 16.07
CA TYR A 578 12.64 -3.97 17.11
C TYR A 578 11.18 -3.92 17.52
N LEU A 579 10.51 -5.06 17.58
CA LEU A 579 9.09 -5.19 17.88
C LEU A 579 8.87 -6.29 18.93
N ASP A 580 8.20 -5.94 20.03
CA ASP A 580 7.61 -6.85 21.01
C ASP A 580 6.08 -6.80 20.85
N ALA A 581 5.51 -7.83 20.23
CA ALA A 581 4.09 -7.91 19.88
C ALA A 581 3.48 -9.15 20.51
N ASN A 582 2.37 -8.98 21.26
CA ASN A 582 1.71 -10.09 21.90
C ASN A 582 0.19 -9.87 22.06
N TYR A 583 -0.53 -10.98 22.24
CA TYR A 583 -1.89 -11.01 22.75
C TYR A 583 -1.83 -10.89 24.29
N GLU A 584 -2.07 -9.69 24.83
CA GLU A 584 -2.04 -9.44 26.28
C GLU A 584 -3.23 -10.09 26.99
N GLU A 585 -4.43 -9.99 26.39
CA GLU A 585 -5.66 -10.65 26.85
C GLU A 585 -6.32 -11.37 25.69
N ASP A 586 -6.34 -12.69 25.74
CA ASP A 586 -6.99 -13.60 24.80
C ASP A 586 -7.29 -14.93 25.49
N ALA A 587 -8.42 -15.58 25.16
CA ALA A 587 -8.81 -16.85 25.77
C ALA A 587 -7.91 -18.03 25.37
N LYS A 588 -7.28 -17.95 24.18
CA LYS A 588 -6.50 -19.04 23.61
C LYS A 588 -5.04 -18.68 23.37
N TYR A 589 -4.78 -17.42 22.96
CA TYR A 589 -3.49 -17.00 22.45
C TYR A 589 -2.74 -16.05 23.40
N GLN A 590 -3.19 -15.92 24.66
CA GLN A 590 -2.56 -15.01 25.63
C GLN A 590 -1.07 -15.27 25.76
N GLY A 591 -0.27 -14.21 25.59
CA GLY A 591 1.20 -14.25 25.61
C GLY A 591 1.86 -14.68 24.30
N ASN A 592 1.09 -15.10 23.29
CA ASN A 592 1.61 -15.47 21.98
C ASN A 592 1.83 -14.25 21.09
N THR A 593 2.76 -14.42 20.15
CA THR A 593 3.07 -13.40 19.12
C THR A 593 2.11 -13.56 17.92
N PRO A 594 1.56 -12.47 17.37
CA PRO A 594 0.75 -12.53 16.16
C PRO A 594 1.52 -13.06 14.94
N VAL A 595 0.77 -13.64 14.01
CA VAL A 595 1.33 -14.14 12.73
C VAL A 595 2.02 -12.99 11.96
N ASP A 596 3.14 -13.30 11.32
CA ASP A 596 3.94 -12.37 10.51
C ASP A 596 4.47 -11.13 11.26
N ALA A 597 4.59 -11.18 12.59
CA ALA A 597 5.18 -10.12 13.41
C ALA A 597 6.62 -10.50 13.82
N PRO A 598 7.66 -10.07 13.09
CA PRO A 598 9.06 -10.36 13.43
C PRO A 598 9.52 -9.51 14.61
N GLU A 599 10.34 -10.08 15.50
CA GLU A 599 10.97 -9.32 16.58
C GLU A 599 11.97 -8.28 16.02
N TRP A 600 12.73 -8.63 14.98
CA TRP A 600 13.68 -7.76 14.31
C TRP A 600 13.43 -7.71 12.82
N SER A 601 13.50 -6.53 12.27
CA SER A 601 13.49 -6.30 10.82
C SER A 601 14.43 -5.16 10.46
N ALA A 602 15.00 -5.22 9.26
CA ALA A 602 15.89 -4.17 8.75
C ALA A 602 15.79 -4.06 7.23
N SER A 603 15.91 -2.85 6.73
CA SER A 603 16.01 -2.57 5.30
C SER A 603 17.11 -1.55 5.03
N LEU A 604 17.79 -1.73 3.92
CA LEU A 604 18.75 -0.80 3.38
C LEU A 604 18.66 -0.84 1.85
N TRP A 605 18.46 0.31 1.24
CA TRP A 605 18.73 0.53 -0.17
C TRP A 605 19.74 1.66 -0.31
N SER A 606 20.76 1.47 -1.12
CA SER A 606 21.88 2.40 -1.28
C SER A 606 22.22 2.58 -2.73
N ARG A 607 22.45 3.82 -3.16
CA ARG A 607 23.01 4.21 -4.46
C ARG A 607 24.34 4.91 -4.27
N TYR A 608 25.34 4.48 -5.03
CA TYR A 608 26.63 5.14 -5.14
C TYR A 608 26.90 5.59 -6.59
N GLU A 609 27.05 6.89 -6.81
CA GLU A 609 27.35 7.49 -8.11
C GLU A 609 28.86 7.37 -8.40
N LEU A 610 29.22 6.30 -9.13
CA LEU A 610 30.61 6.01 -9.47
C LEU A 610 31.17 7.09 -10.43
N THR A 611 30.36 7.48 -11.42
CA THR A 611 30.62 8.59 -12.34
C THR A 611 29.33 9.42 -12.52
N GLU A 612 29.36 10.52 -13.28
CA GLU A 612 28.16 11.29 -13.65
C GLU A 612 27.15 10.47 -14.47
N GLN A 613 27.57 9.36 -15.06
CA GLN A 613 26.76 8.52 -15.94
C GLN A 613 26.44 7.16 -15.34
N LEU A 614 27.21 6.67 -14.38
CA LEU A 614 27.07 5.34 -13.81
C LEU A 614 26.84 5.40 -12.31
N ALA A 615 25.72 4.89 -11.88
CA ALA A 615 25.40 4.62 -10.48
C ALA A 615 25.29 3.11 -10.24
N LEU A 616 25.75 2.67 -9.07
CA LEU A 616 25.61 1.30 -8.58
C LEU A 616 24.64 1.30 -7.39
N ASN A 617 23.76 0.33 -7.34
CA ASN A 617 22.78 0.17 -6.28
C ASN A 617 23.01 -1.14 -5.53
N ALA A 618 22.73 -1.15 -4.24
CA ALA A 618 22.71 -2.36 -3.43
C ALA A 618 21.60 -2.27 -2.36
N GLY A 619 20.87 -3.35 -2.17
CA GLY A 619 19.83 -3.52 -1.17
C GLY A 619 20.10 -4.69 -0.24
N ILE A 620 19.73 -4.56 1.04
CA ILE A 620 19.72 -5.64 2.02
C ILE A 620 18.41 -5.54 2.78
N PHE A 621 17.64 -6.64 2.77
CA PHE A 621 16.34 -6.73 3.43
C PHE A 621 16.35 -7.94 4.38
N TYR A 622 16.16 -7.69 5.66
CA TYR A 622 16.16 -8.70 6.72
C TYR A 622 14.80 -8.76 7.41
N GLN A 623 14.29 -9.97 7.56
CA GLN A 623 13.14 -10.28 8.41
C GLN A 623 13.55 -11.36 9.40
N GLY A 624 13.28 -11.12 10.70
CA GLY A 624 13.50 -12.08 11.76
C GLY A 624 12.58 -13.31 11.67
N GLU A 625 12.75 -14.25 12.58
CA GLU A 625 11.83 -15.39 12.74
C GLU A 625 10.40 -14.87 13.01
N ARG A 626 9.40 -15.55 12.45
CA ARG A 626 7.97 -15.21 12.57
C ARG A 626 7.14 -16.48 12.68
N PHE A 627 6.00 -16.38 13.36
CA PHE A 627 5.06 -17.50 13.42
C PHE A 627 4.12 -17.54 12.22
N ALA A 628 3.74 -18.75 11.81
CA ALA A 628 2.76 -19.03 10.76
C ALA A 628 1.36 -19.28 11.34
N ASP A 629 1.23 -19.37 12.67
CA ASP A 629 -0.02 -19.56 13.40
C ASP A 629 -0.05 -18.77 14.71
N ASN A 630 -1.25 -18.46 15.20
CA ASN A 630 -1.43 -17.76 16.47
C ASN A 630 -1.18 -18.66 17.69
N ASP A 631 -1.13 -19.98 17.53
CA ASP A 631 -0.73 -20.92 18.60
C ASP A 631 0.78 -20.89 18.84
N ASN A 632 1.56 -20.23 17.97
CA ASN A 632 3.03 -20.16 17.96
C ASN A 632 3.69 -21.56 17.92
N THR A 633 3.07 -22.48 17.20
CA THR A 633 3.55 -23.85 17.06
C THR A 633 4.36 -24.09 15.80
N VAL A 634 4.17 -23.26 14.78
CA VAL A 634 4.87 -23.33 13.49
C VAL A 634 5.57 -22.01 13.22
N SER A 635 6.89 -22.03 13.11
CA SER A 635 7.70 -20.86 12.79
C SER A 635 8.13 -20.83 11.33
N LYS A 636 8.46 -19.64 10.86
CA LYS A 636 9.13 -19.36 9.60
C LYS A 636 10.50 -18.76 9.93
N ASP A 637 11.54 -19.36 9.40
CA ASP A 637 12.91 -18.94 9.63
C ASP A 637 13.15 -17.48 9.25
N SER A 638 14.12 -16.85 9.89
CA SER A 638 14.63 -15.54 9.48
C SER A 638 15.31 -15.64 8.13
N TYR A 639 15.25 -14.56 7.35
CA TYR A 639 15.94 -14.48 6.09
C TYR A 639 16.59 -13.12 5.83
N SER A 640 17.59 -13.13 4.95
CA SER A 640 18.19 -11.92 4.38
C SER A 640 18.19 -12.04 2.87
N ARG A 641 17.63 -11.05 2.18
CA ARG A 641 17.68 -10.90 0.73
C ARG A 641 18.68 -9.78 0.38
N VAL A 642 19.53 -10.04 -0.58
CA VAL A 642 20.49 -9.06 -1.11
C VAL A 642 20.18 -8.79 -2.57
N ASP A 643 19.97 -7.53 -2.91
CA ASP A 643 19.73 -7.06 -4.26
C ASP A 643 20.87 -6.16 -4.71
N VAL A 644 21.19 -6.19 -6.01
CA VAL A 644 22.20 -5.30 -6.60
C VAL A 644 21.70 -4.74 -7.92
N GLY A 645 22.11 -3.54 -8.25
CA GLY A 645 21.71 -2.90 -9.49
C GLY A 645 22.74 -1.93 -10.05
N ALA A 646 22.50 -1.51 -11.27
CA ALA A 646 23.28 -0.47 -11.93
C ALA A 646 22.38 0.36 -12.85
N THR A 647 22.59 1.67 -12.84
CA THR A 647 21.94 2.61 -13.76
C THR A 647 23.02 3.31 -14.58
N TYR A 648 22.96 3.18 -15.91
CA TYR A 648 23.86 3.87 -16.82
C TYR A 648 23.07 4.85 -17.68
N GLN A 649 23.43 6.13 -17.58
CA GLN A 649 22.82 7.22 -18.33
C GLN A 649 23.66 7.58 -19.54
N THR A 650 23.05 7.67 -20.71
CA THR A 650 23.72 8.05 -21.93
C THR A 650 22.83 8.91 -22.82
N ARG A 651 23.35 9.34 -23.94
CA ARG A 651 22.60 10.00 -25.01
C ARG A 651 22.73 9.26 -26.31
N ILE A 652 21.61 8.86 -26.89
CA ILE A 652 21.53 8.23 -28.20
C ILE A 652 20.73 9.13 -29.11
N MET A 653 21.27 9.53 -30.24
CA MET A 653 20.64 10.50 -31.18
C MET A 653 20.17 11.79 -30.49
N GLY A 654 20.93 12.28 -29.47
CA GLY A 654 20.64 13.48 -28.72
C GLY A 654 19.57 13.32 -27.61
N LYS A 655 18.88 12.18 -27.53
CA LYS A 655 17.89 11.88 -26.51
C LYS A 655 18.54 11.21 -25.31
N LYS A 656 18.05 11.51 -24.09
CA LYS A 656 18.50 10.85 -22.87
C LYS A 656 18.01 9.41 -22.87
N VAL A 657 18.92 8.48 -22.61
CA VAL A 657 18.62 7.05 -22.48
C VAL A 657 19.22 6.55 -21.19
N ASP A 658 18.40 5.89 -20.39
CA ASP A 658 18.80 5.22 -19.16
C ASP A 658 18.68 3.72 -19.36
N LEU A 659 19.76 3.03 -19.04
CA LEU A 659 19.85 1.57 -19.02
C LEU A 659 19.92 1.16 -17.57
N ARG A 660 19.01 0.32 -17.12
CA ARG A 660 19.00 -0.20 -15.75
C ARG A 660 19.07 -1.71 -15.75
N LEU A 661 19.85 -2.24 -14.83
CA LEU A 661 19.89 -3.65 -14.47
C LEU A 661 19.65 -3.75 -12.97
N ASN A 662 18.73 -4.59 -12.56
CA ASN A 662 18.54 -4.97 -11.17
C ASN A 662 18.55 -6.49 -11.06
N VAL A 663 19.26 -7.03 -10.07
CA VAL A 663 19.26 -8.45 -9.71
C VAL A 663 18.74 -8.54 -8.28
N GLU A 664 17.53 -9.01 -8.13
CA GLU A 664 16.90 -9.31 -6.86
C GLU A 664 17.34 -10.68 -6.36
N ASN A 665 17.45 -10.83 -5.04
CA ASN A 665 17.87 -12.08 -4.41
C ASN A 665 19.15 -12.65 -5.03
N LEU A 666 20.20 -11.84 -5.07
CA LEU A 666 21.49 -12.15 -5.76
C LEU A 666 22.08 -13.52 -5.37
N PHE A 667 21.86 -13.95 -4.13
CA PHE A 667 22.42 -15.21 -3.62
C PHE A 667 21.44 -16.38 -3.73
N ASP A 668 20.30 -16.18 -4.39
CA ASP A 668 19.27 -17.20 -4.60
C ASP A 668 18.83 -17.87 -3.27
N ALA A 669 18.64 -17.03 -2.26
CA ALA A 669 18.23 -17.52 -0.95
C ALA A 669 16.77 -17.98 -0.99
N ASP A 670 16.51 -19.19 -0.48
CA ASP A 670 15.16 -19.69 -0.25
C ASP A 670 14.59 -19.06 1.01
N TYR A 671 13.37 -18.52 0.96
CA TYR A 671 12.72 -17.91 2.10
C TYR A 671 11.20 -17.90 2.00
N LEU A 672 10.55 -17.87 3.17
CA LEU A 672 9.11 -17.72 3.31
C LEU A 672 8.79 -16.25 3.57
N ALA A 673 8.16 -15.59 2.60
CA ALA A 673 7.94 -14.14 2.68
C ALA A 673 6.88 -13.76 3.72
N GLY A 674 5.74 -14.47 3.76
CA GLY A 674 4.66 -14.23 4.72
C GLY A 674 3.49 -15.17 4.51
N GLY A 675 2.46 -15.04 5.35
CA GLY A 675 1.27 -15.91 5.36
C GLY A 675 1.30 -17.00 6.41
N GLY A 676 0.17 -17.70 6.56
CA GLY A 676 -0.02 -18.77 7.55
C GLY A 676 0.29 -20.16 6.99
N ILE A 677 0.04 -21.19 7.81
CA ILE A 677 0.34 -22.59 7.52
C ILE A 677 -0.20 -23.09 6.16
N ASN A 678 -1.39 -22.63 5.76
CA ASN A 678 -2.08 -23.13 4.57
C ASN A 678 -1.93 -22.20 3.34
N ASN A 679 -1.13 -21.16 3.44
CA ASN A 679 -1.09 -20.10 2.43
C ASN A 679 0.20 -19.29 2.46
N VAL A 680 1.30 -19.94 2.84
CA VAL A 680 2.58 -19.25 2.89
C VAL A 680 3.03 -18.84 1.51
N THR A 681 3.55 -17.63 1.40
CA THR A 681 4.18 -17.11 0.19
C THR A 681 5.66 -17.51 0.19
N ILE A 682 6.06 -18.28 -0.80
CA ILE A 682 7.48 -18.57 -1.06
C ILE A 682 8.08 -17.32 -1.73
N GLY A 683 9.25 -16.89 -1.29
CA GLY A 683 9.99 -15.79 -1.90
C GLY A 683 10.46 -16.12 -3.31
N ASP A 684 10.56 -15.10 -4.14
CA ASP A 684 11.08 -15.29 -5.51
C ASP A 684 12.58 -15.56 -5.46
N GLY A 685 13.05 -16.50 -6.29
CA GLY A 685 14.47 -16.81 -6.49
C GLY A 685 15.23 -15.64 -7.15
N ALA A 686 16.52 -15.86 -7.41
CA ALA A 686 17.37 -14.85 -8.06
C ALA A 686 16.77 -14.38 -9.39
N THR A 687 16.38 -13.11 -9.47
CA THR A 687 15.71 -12.56 -10.66
C THR A 687 16.45 -11.34 -11.20
N ALA A 688 16.94 -11.45 -12.45
CA ALA A 688 17.58 -10.35 -13.15
C ALA A 688 16.57 -9.64 -14.06
N ARG A 689 16.44 -8.32 -13.89
CA ARG A 689 15.55 -7.46 -14.69
C ARG A 689 16.34 -6.35 -15.36
N PHE A 690 16.07 -6.12 -16.63
CA PHE A 690 16.73 -5.10 -17.44
C PHE A 690 15.71 -4.15 -18.05
N GLU A 691 15.98 -2.83 -17.96
CA GLU A 691 15.14 -1.78 -18.53
C GLU A 691 15.94 -0.88 -19.48
N VAL A 692 15.25 -0.42 -20.51
CA VAL A 692 15.66 0.72 -21.35
C VAL A 692 14.58 1.79 -21.23
N LYS A 693 14.93 2.99 -20.75
CA LYS A 693 14.03 4.16 -20.65
C LYS A 693 14.60 5.31 -21.47
N THR A 694 13.78 5.98 -22.23
CA THR A 694 14.17 7.15 -23.03
C THR A 694 13.22 8.32 -22.78
N SER A 695 13.79 9.53 -22.66
CA SER A 695 13.06 10.78 -22.48
C SER A 695 13.24 11.68 -23.69
N PHE A 696 12.15 12.30 -24.20
CA PHE A 696 12.10 13.08 -25.42
C PHE A 696 11.92 14.58 -25.16
#